data_dad22c0f459f613000f53e40f39a3a0b
#
_entry.id   dad22c0f459f613000f53e40f39a3a0b
#
_cell.length_a   1.000
_cell.length_b   1.000
_cell.length_c   1.000
_cell.angle_alpha   90.00
_cell.angle_beta   90.00
_cell.angle_gamma   90.00
#
_symmetry.space_group_name_H-M   'P 1'
#
loop_
_entity.id
_entity.type
_entity.pdbx_description
1 polymer ?
#
loop_
_entity_poly.entity_id
_entity_poly.type
_entity_poly.pdbx_seq_one_letter_code
_entity_poly.pdbx_strand_id
1 'polypeptide(L)'
;MPTIVWTKIDEAPALASYSLLPIVEGFLDGSGIDITTSDISLAGRILAQFPDRLNEDQKVADHLAELGELTGSPDANIIKLPNISASVPQLKAAIAELQSQGYELPDFPDKPSTDEEREIAARYATVLGSAVNPVLRQGNSDRRAPTAVKAYAKAHPHRMGQWTDQVKARVAHMDHGDFFDHEESFVSRGQDLDVVLIGTDGSETTLASGIKTLDGEIVDATFMSVDALDEFYASSLAQANEEDLLWSVHLKATMMKVSDPVLFGHAVRTFLVDVFDKYGDDLNSVGVNPDLGLGDLYTRLEKLPAERAAAIKAAIDFAFAARPALAMVDSDNGITNLHAGNLVIIDASMPTVVRDSGCMWNAEGKRQETLACIPDRSYATMYAAIMDDCREHGALDPATMGDVPNVGLMAQKAEEYGSHPTTFIVPHDGRVEVRCGDEVLTNQQVEAGDVWRMSRVRDIPVRDWVRLAIERARITNTPAVFWLDKNRAHDARVIEKVKAYLPEHEGLDIRILAPADAMKFTLARIRRGEDTISVTGNVLRDYLTDVFPILEIGTSAKMLSVVPLLAGGGLFETGAGGSAPKHVAQFVAEDYLRWDSLGEFCALGACLEHIDQTSEGTKAGILAATLDKAIGAFLENDRSPARKLGQSDNRGSHYWLARYWASELAAQHDDAELADRFSDVATELAAREDQILKELNGVQGSPVDMGGYYHPDEELVAEAMRPSTTFNAIIESL
;
A
#
# COMPACT_ATOMS: atom_id res chain seq x y z
N MET A 1 -17.47 0.90 28.31
CA MET A 1 -16.09 1.37 28.10
C MET A 1 -15.74 1.17 26.65
N PRO A 2 -15.02 2.10 26.00
CA PRO A 2 -14.52 1.86 24.67
C PRO A 2 -13.53 0.69 24.69
N THR A 3 -13.59 -0.14 23.64
CA THR A 3 -12.74 -1.32 23.52
C THR A 3 -11.85 -1.17 22.27
N ILE A 4 -10.56 -1.32 22.45
CA ILE A 4 -9.60 -1.45 21.34
C ILE A 4 -9.60 -2.90 20.90
N VAL A 5 -9.78 -3.14 19.60
CA VAL A 5 -9.61 -4.48 19.02
C VAL A 5 -8.26 -4.55 18.34
N TRP A 6 -7.34 -5.31 18.94
CA TRP A 6 -6.03 -5.60 18.38
C TRP A 6 -6.10 -6.84 17.49
N THR A 7 -5.73 -6.72 16.22
CA THR A 7 -5.82 -7.87 15.30
C THR A 7 -4.65 -8.83 15.49
N LYS A 8 -4.93 -10.11 15.71
CA LYS A 8 -3.95 -11.20 15.59
C LYS A 8 -3.81 -11.54 14.11
N ILE A 9 -2.58 -11.62 13.63
CA ILE A 9 -2.22 -11.76 12.23
C ILE A 9 -1.10 -12.79 12.05
N ASP A 10 -0.35 -12.68 10.95
CA ASP A 10 0.72 -13.61 10.56
C ASP A 10 2.12 -12.98 10.72
N GLU A 11 3.15 -13.82 10.73
CA GLU A 11 4.56 -13.48 10.56
C GLU A 11 5.14 -12.55 11.65
N ALA A 12 6.11 -11.70 11.30
CA ALA A 12 6.85 -10.88 12.26
C ALA A 12 5.97 -9.94 13.11
N PRO A 13 4.94 -9.25 12.57
CA PRO A 13 4.04 -8.44 13.38
C PRO A 13 3.24 -9.25 14.40
N ALA A 14 2.89 -10.52 14.05
CA ALA A 14 2.24 -11.42 15.00
C ALA A 14 3.17 -11.78 16.16
N LEU A 15 4.43 -12.13 15.85
CA LEU A 15 5.45 -12.40 16.88
C LEU A 15 5.66 -11.18 17.78
N ALA A 16 5.79 -10.00 17.19
CA ALA A 16 5.96 -8.75 17.95
C ALA A 16 4.81 -8.50 18.94
N SER A 17 3.57 -8.87 18.59
CA SER A 17 2.40 -8.70 19.46
C SER A 17 2.52 -9.48 20.78
N TYR A 18 3.18 -10.64 20.80
CA TYR A 18 3.38 -11.39 22.04
C TYR A 18 4.23 -10.65 23.08
N SER A 19 5.13 -9.78 22.64
CA SER A 19 5.92 -8.91 23.53
C SER A 19 5.23 -7.57 23.79
N LEU A 20 4.54 -6.98 22.80
CA LEU A 20 3.98 -5.63 22.90
C LEU A 20 2.62 -5.60 23.61
N LEU A 21 1.73 -6.53 23.29
CA LEU A 21 0.34 -6.50 23.79
C LEU A 21 0.26 -6.53 25.32
N PRO A 22 1.03 -7.38 26.07
CA PRO A 22 1.02 -7.35 27.52
C PRO A 22 1.45 -5.99 28.12
N ILE A 23 2.33 -5.26 27.44
CA ILE A 23 2.73 -3.90 27.85
C ILE A 23 1.53 -2.97 27.67
N VAL A 24 0.87 -3.01 26.49
CA VAL A 24 -0.30 -2.18 26.20
C VAL A 24 -1.44 -2.47 27.19
N GLU A 25 -1.72 -3.74 27.46
CA GLU A 25 -2.74 -4.16 28.45
C GLU A 25 -2.45 -3.57 29.84
N GLY A 26 -1.22 -3.70 30.34
CA GLY A 26 -0.81 -3.13 31.62
C GLY A 26 -0.93 -1.61 31.66
N PHE A 27 -0.56 -0.92 30.58
CA PHE A 27 -0.63 0.54 30.52
C PHE A 27 -2.05 1.08 30.37
N LEU A 28 -2.96 0.31 29.78
CA LEU A 28 -4.38 0.68 29.66
C LEU A 28 -5.20 0.33 30.89
N ASP A 29 -4.74 -0.58 31.77
CA ASP A 29 -5.50 -0.97 32.96
C ASP A 29 -5.82 0.24 33.84
N GLY A 30 -7.07 0.34 34.32
CA GLY A 30 -7.56 1.49 35.10
C GLY A 30 -7.73 2.80 34.32
N SER A 31 -7.54 2.80 32.99
CA SER A 31 -7.72 3.99 32.14
C SER A 31 -9.15 4.23 31.68
N GLY A 32 -10.05 3.27 31.88
CA GLY A 32 -11.40 3.27 31.31
C GLY A 32 -11.48 2.80 29.87
N ILE A 33 -10.44 2.09 29.38
CA ILE A 33 -10.35 1.53 28.04
C ILE A 33 -10.05 0.04 28.15
N ASP A 34 -10.83 -0.79 27.47
CA ASP A 34 -10.57 -2.21 27.32
C ASP A 34 -9.78 -2.52 26.04
N ILE A 35 -9.08 -3.64 26.02
CA ILE A 35 -8.45 -4.18 24.83
C ILE A 35 -8.78 -5.66 24.66
N THR A 36 -9.08 -6.06 23.42
CA THR A 36 -9.35 -7.44 23.03
C THR A 36 -8.62 -7.80 21.77
N THR A 37 -8.51 -9.09 21.48
CA THR A 37 -7.88 -9.58 20.24
C THR A 37 -8.91 -10.21 19.32
N SER A 38 -8.70 -10.07 18.00
CA SER A 38 -9.45 -10.75 16.95
C SER A 38 -8.51 -11.39 15.95
N ASP A 39 -8.63 -12.70 15.75
CA ASP A 39 -7.72 -13.47 14.90
C ASP A 39 -8.15 -13.42 13.43
N ILE A 40 -7.44 -12.64 12.63
CA ILE A 40 -7.58 -12.56 11.17
C ILE A 40 -6.34 -13.10 10.43
N SER A 41 -5.54 -13.93 11.10
CA SER A 41 -4.42 -14.66 10.49
C SER A 41 -4.89 -15.56 9.35
N LEU A 42 -3.98 -15.98 8.48
CA LEU A 42 -4.32 -16.90 7.39
C LEU A 42 -4.87 -18.21 7.96
N ALA A 43 -4.26 -18.75 9.02
CA ALA A 43 -4.72 -19.97 9.68
C ALA A 43 -6.12 -19.80 10.29
N GLY A 44 -6.35 -18.73 11.06
CA GLY A 44 -7.66 -18.41 11.64
C GLY A 44 -8.75 -18.30 10.58
N ARG A 45 -8.47 -17.58 9.48
CA ARG A 45 -9.42 -17.44 8.36
C ARG A 45 -9.67 -18.78 7.64
N ILE A 46 -8.66 -19.65 7.49
CA ILE A 46 -8.86 -21.00 6.94
C ILE A 46 -9.77 -21.82 7.85
N LEU A 47 -9.48 -21.88 9.15
CA LEU A 47 -10.25 -22.67 10.11
C LEU A 47 -11.72 -22.22 10.17
N ALA A 48 -11.95 -20.91 10.16
CA ALA A 48 -13.30 -20.34 10.17
C ALA A 48 -14.15 -20.75 8.94
N GLN A 49 -13.51 -21.10 7.80
CA GLN A 49 -14.24 -21.55 6.61
C GLN A 49 -14.67 -23.03 6.67
N PHE A 50 -14.13 -23.84 7.58
CA PHE A 50 -14.40 -25.29 7.63
C PHE A 50 -14.90 -25.80 8.99
N PRO A 51 -15.84 -25.11 9.69
CA PRO A 51 -16.31 -25.53 11.01
C PRO A 51 -17.00 -26.90 10.99
N ASP A 52 -17.50 -27.34 9.84
CA ASP A 52 -18.12 -28.65 9.61
C ASP A 52 -17.14 -29.81 9.54
N ARG A 53 -15.84 -29.53 9.38
CA ARG A 53 -14.75 -30.51 9.31
C ARG A 53 -13.91 -30.58 10.60
N LEU A 54 -14.19 -29.70 11.57
CA LEU A 54 -13.39 -29.54 12.80
C LEU A 54 -14.12 -30.10 14.01
N ASN A 55 -13.34 -30.61 14.98
CA ASN A 55 -13.85 -30.96 16.31
C ASN A 55 -14.31 -29.69 17.06
N GLU A 56 -15.15 -29.83 18.07
CA GLU A 56 -15.73 -28.68 18.79
C GLU A 56 -14.67 -27.77 19.45
N ASP A 57 -13.56 -28.33 19.92
CA ASP A 57 -12.42 -27.64 20.51
C ASP A 57 -11.48 -26.99 19.50
N GLN A 58 -11.62 -27.32 18.22
CA GLN A 58 -10.83 -26.77 17.11
C GLN A 58 -11.58 -25.67 16.34
N LYS A 59 -12.88 -25.51 16.60
CA LYS A 59 -13.70 -24.50 15.92
C LYS A 59 -13.33 -23.10 16.37
N VAL A 60 -13.16 -22.21 15.42
CA VAL A 60 -12.94 -20.78 15.66
C VAL A 60 -14.07 -19.95 15.06
N ALA A 61 -14.32 -18.77 15.63
CA ALA A 61 -15.26 -17.82 15.07
C ALA A 61 -14.71 -17.19 13.77
N ASP A 62 -15.60 -16.72 12.91
CA ASP A 62 -15.18 -15.92 11.74
C ASP A 62 -14.95 -14.47 12.19
N HIS A 63 -13.80 -14.25 12.84
CA HIS A 63 -13.43 -12.94 13.37
C HIS A 63 -13.33 -11.85 12.28
N LEU A 64 -13.03 -12.21 11.02
CA LEU A 64 -13.02 -11.23 9.93
C LEU A 64 -14.45 -10.76 9.63
N ALA A 65 -15.44 -11.67 9.63
CA ALA A 65 -16.84 -11.29 9.48
C ALA A 65 -17.33 -10.44 10.66
N GLU A 66 -17.00 -10.83 11.89
CA GLU A 66 -17.34 -10.06 13.11
C GLU A 66 -16.74 -8.64 13.08
N LEU A 67 -15.48 -8.50 12.69
CA LEU A 67 -14.85 -7.20 12.50
C LEU A 67 -15.50 -6.40 11.36
N GLY A 68 -15.93 -7.08 10.30
CA GLY A 68 -16.69 -6.46 9.21
C GLY A 68 -18.02 -5.87 9.72
N GLU A 69 -18.74 -6.58 10.58
CA GLU A 69 -19.95 -6.05 11.24
C GLU A 69 -19.60 -4.87 12.18
N LEU A 70 -18.53 -4.98 12.95
CA LEU A 70 -18.06 -3.93 13.85
C LEU A 70 -17.73 -2.63 13.10
N THR A 71 -17.23 -2.69 11.88
CA THR A 71 -16.98 -1.48 11.07
C THR A 71 -18.25 -0.66 10.80
N GLY A 72 -19.42 -1.25 10.96
CA GLY A 72 -20.73 -0.60 10.90
C GLY A 72 -21.17 0.08 12.20
N SER A 73 -20.33 0.08 13.25
CA SER A 73 -20.61 0.68 14.55
C SER A 73 -19.74 1.92 14.80
N PRO A 74 -20.28 2.96 15.47
CA PRO A 74 -19.48 4.08 15.94
C PRO A 74 -18.49 3.70 17.07
N ASP A 75 -18.68 2.55 17.71
CA ASP A 75 -17.83 2.06 18.80
C ASP A 75 -16.59 1.30 18.30
N ALA A 76 -16.40 1.17 16.99
CA ALA A 76 -15.26 0.47 16.39
C ALA A 76 -13.96 1.23 16.66
N ASN A 77 -12.99 0.56 17.32
CA ASN A 77 -11.62 1.04 17.50
C ASN A 77 -10.67 -0.11 17.15
N ILE A 78 -10.39 -0.28 15.85
CA ILE A 78 -9.69 -1.45 15.33
C ILE A 78 -8.24 -1.08 14.97
N ILE A 79 -7.26 -1.67 15.65
CA ILE A 79 -5.84 -1.60 15.26
C ILE A 79 -5.55 -2.80 14.35
N LYS A 80 -5.40 -2.51 13.06
CA LYS A 80 -5.15 -3.51 12.04
C LYS A 80 -3.67 -3.58 11.71
N LEU A 81 -3.04 -4.67 12.09
CA LEU A 81 -1.65 -4.97 11.74
C LEU A 81 -1.51 -5.44 10.29
N PRO A 82 -0.28 -5.44 9.70
CA PRO A 82 -0.06 -5.90 8.34
C PRO A 82 -0.37 -7.40 8.20
N ASN A 83 -1.32 -7.75 7.34
CA ASN A 83 -1.75 -9.14 7.10
C ASN A 83 -1.20 -9.70 5.78
N ILE A 84 -1.12 -11.03 5.68
CA ILE A 84 -0.77 -11.72 4.45
C ILE A 84 -1.86 -11.54 3.38
N SER A 85 -1.43 -11.13 2.17
CA SER A 85 -2.22 -11.29 0.95
C SER A 85 -1.89 -12.65 0.36
N ALA A 86 -2.65 -13.68 0.76
CA ALA A 86 -2.29 -15.08 0.54
C ALA A 86 -2.26 -15.47 -0.94
N SER A 87 -1.12 -15.99 -1.41
CA SER A 87 -1.00 -16.70 -2.69
C SER A 87 -1.44 -18.15 -2.55
N VAL A 88 -1.71 -18.82 -3.68
CA VAL A 88 -2.04 -20.26 -3.67
C VAL A 88 -0.94 -21.13 -3.03
N PRO A 89 0.36 -20.92 -3.28
CA PRO A 89 1.41 -21.64 -2.57
C PRO A 89 1.37 -21.43 -1.05
N GLN A 90 1.16 -20.20 -0.57
CA GLN A 90 1.04 -19.91 0.86
C GLN A 90 -0.20 -20.57 1.48
N LEU A 91 -1.34 -20.51 0.78
CA LEU A 91 -2.55 -21.22 1.21
C LEU A 91 -2.30 -22.72 1.38
N LYS A 92 -1.69 -23.37 0.40
CA LYS A 92 -1.37 -24.81 0.46
C LYS A 92 -0.41 -25.15 1.58
N ALA A 93 0.60 -24.29 1.83
CA ALA A 93 1.52 -24.49 2.93
C ALA A 93 0.83 -24.37 4.29
N ALA A 94 -0.06 -23.38 4.46
CA ALA A 94 -0.85 -23.23 5.68
C ALA A 94 -1.82 -24.40 5.91
N ILE A 95 -2.49 -24.90 4.86
CA ILE A 95 -3.33 -26.09 4.95
C ILE A 95 -2.51 -27.30 5.40
N ALA A 96 -1.35 -27.57 4.77
CA ALA A 96 -0.48 -28.70 5.11
C ALA A 96 0.03 -28.60 6.56
N GLU A 97 0.37 -27.40 7.03
CA GLU A 97 0.77 -27.18 8.43
C GLU A 97 -0.36 -27.51 9.39
N LEU A 98 -1.56 -26.96 9.18
CA LEU A 98 -2.74 -27.24 10.00
C LEU A 98 -3.10 -28.74 10.00
N GLN A 99 -3.06 -29.41 8.84
CA GLN A 99 -3.26 -30.86 8.76
C GLN A 99 -2.22 -31.62 9.59
N SER A 100 -0.95 -31.22 9.59
CA SER A 100 0.11 -31.84 10.39
C SER A 100 -0.12 -31.67 11.89
N GLN A 101 -0.84 -30.60 12.29
CA GLN A 101 -1.25 -30.30 13.67
C GLN A 101 -2.57 -30.97 14.07
N GLY A 102 -3.17 -31.79 13.16
CA GLY A 102 -4.35 -32.58 13.45
C GLY A 102 -5.70 -31.95 13.11
N TYR A 103 -5.72 -30.91 12.30
CA TYR A 103 -6.95 -30.33 11.75
C TYR A 103 -7.41 -31.09 10.50
N GLU A 104 -8.65 -31.57 10.48
CA GLU A 104 -9.19 -32.33 9.34
C GLU A 104 -9.66 -31.41 8.21
N LEU A 105 -8.73 -30.71 7.58
CA LEU A 105 -8.99 -29.82 6.44
C LEU A 105 -8.85 -30.52 5.11
N PRO A 106 -9.69 -30.22 4.08
CA PRO A 106 -9.49 -30.75 2.74
C PRO A 106 -8.30 -30.08 2.04
N ASP A 107 -7.67 -30.78 1.11
CA ASP A 107 -6.67 -30.19 0.22
C ASP A 107 -7.29 -29.12 -0.69
N PHE A 108 -6.49 -28.11 -1.08
CA PHE A 108 -6.91 -27.13 -2.07
C PHE A 108 -6.95 -27.78 -3.47
N PRO A 109 -8.12 -27.83 -4.15
CA PRO A 109 -8.24 -28.42 -5.47
C PRO A 109 -7.78 -27.43 -6.56
N ASP A 110 -6.65 -27.69 -7.21
CA ASP A 110 -6.14 -26.84 -8.30
C ASP A 110 -7.05 -26.84 -9.54
N LYS A 111 -7.73 -27.95 -9.79
CA LYS A 111 -8.63 -28.12 -10.94
C LYS A 111 -9.90 -28.85 -10.47
N PRO A 112 -10.83 -28.13 -9.85
CA PRO A 112 -12.03 -28.76 -9.29
C PRO A 112 -12.87 -29.41 -10.37
N SER A 113 -13.13 -30.71 -10.23
CA SER A 113 -13.85 -31.55 -11.17
C SER A 113 -15.24 -31.98 -10.67
N THR A 114 -15.42 -32.08 -9.35
CA THR A 114 -16.67 -32.43 -8.68
C THR A 114 -17.35 -31.23 -8.07
N ASP A 115 -18.62 -31.36 -7.67
CA ASP A 115 -19.34 -30.29 -6.96
C ASP A 115 -18.73 -30.03 -5.58
N GLU A 116 -18.31 -31.07 -4.87
CA GLU A 116 -17.62 -30.94 -3.59
C GLU A 116 -16.29 -30.18 -3.76
N GLU A 117 -15.48 -30.53 -4.74
CA GLU A 117 -14.22 -29.80 -5.00
C GLU A 117 -14.46 -28.33 -5.39
N ARG A 118 -15.55 -28.04 -6.14
CA ARG A 118 -15.93 -26.64 -6.46
C ARG A 118 -16.34 -25.88 -5.21
N GLU A 119 -17.08 -26.51 -4.30
CA GLU A 119 -17.45 -25.92 -3.01
C GLU A 119 -16.21 -25.65 -2.16
N ILE A 120 -15.30 -26.61 -2.01
CA ILE A 120 -14.03 -26.44 -1.30
C ILE A 120 -13.20 -25.30 -1.90
N ALA A 121 -13.05 -25.26 -3.24
CA ALA A 121 -12.35 -24.19 -3.92
C ALA A 121 -12.98 -22.81 -3.64
N ALA A 122 -14.31 -22.72 -3.65
CA ALA A 122 -15.03 -21.49 -3.36
C ALA A 122 -14.82 -21.00 -1.92
N ARG A 123 -14.82 -21.92 -0.93
CA ARG A 123 -14.51 -21.59 0.49
C ARG A 123 -13.08 -21.09 0.63
N TYR A 124 -12.09 -21.74 0.06
CA TYR A 124 -10.69 -21.26 0.07
C TYR A 124 -10.48 -19.96 -0.71
N ALA A 125 -11.27 -19.71 -1.76
CA ALA A 125 -11.17 -18.46 -2.52
C ALA A 125 -11.47 -17.22 -1.67
N THR A 126 -12.27 -17.35 -0.60
CA THR A 126 -12.59 -16.25 0.33
C THR A 126 -11.38 -15.79 1.16
N VAL A 127 -10.36 -16.65 1.34
CA VAL A 127 -9.16 -16.32 2.12
C VAL A 127 -7.95 -15.97 1.25
N LEU A 128 -8.05 -16.14 -0.09
CA LEU A 128 -7.00 -15.81 -1.03
C LEU A 128 -6.89 -14.30 -1.31
N GLY A 129 -5.69 -13.85 -1.65
CA GLY A 129 -5.41 -12.48 -2.02
C GLY A 129 -5.67 -11.49 -0.87
N SER A 130 -6.11 -10.29 -1.22
CA SER A 130 -6.43 -9.21 -0.26
C SER A 130 -7.81 -9.39 0.36
N ALA A 131 -8.08 -10.49 1.04
CA ALA A 131 -9.39 -10.79 1.62
C ALA A 131 -9.81 -9.84 2.76
N VAL A 132 -8.85 -9.36 3.55
CA VAL A 132 -9.09 -8.54 4.75
C VAL A 132 -9.47 -7.10 4.43
N ASN A 133 -8.70 -6.43 3.58
CA ASN A 133 -8.87 -5.00 3.33
C ASN A 133 -10.26 -4.60 2.81
N PRO A 134 -10.90 -5.32 1.86
CA PRO A 134 -12.23 -4.99 1.40
C PRO A 134 -13.31 -5.06 2.48
N VAL A 135 -13.10 -5.89 3.49
CA VAL A 135 -14.04 -6.05 4.62
C VAL A 135 -13.88 -4.90 5.61
N LEU A 136 -12.64 -4.56 6.00
CA LEU A 136 -12.37 -3.60 7.07
C LEU A 136 -12.33 -2.14 6.61
N ARG A 137 -11.92 -1.85 5.38
CA ARG A 137 -11.78 -0.48 4.86
C ARG A 137 -13.13 0.15 4.47
N GLN A 138 -14.01 0.31 5.45
CA GLN A 138 -15.33 0.91 5.28
C GLN A 138 -15.32 2.41 5.61
N GLY A 139 -14.26 3.10 5.24
CA GLY A 139 -14.07 4.54 5.39
C GLY A 139 -13.06 5.08 4.38
N ASN A 140 -12.98 6.39 4.28
CA ASN A 140 -11.95 7.07 3.51
C ASN A 140 -10.68 7.23 4.33
N SER A 141 -9.53 7.34 3.68
CA SER A 141 -8.26 7.40 4.40
C SER A 141 -7.89 8.83 4.83
N ASP A 142 -7.30 8.95 6.01
CA ASP A 142 -6.56 10.11 6.50
C ASP A 142 -5.12 9.67 6.77
N ARG A 143 -4.21 10.02 5.85
CA ARG A 143 -2.80 9.67 5.95
C ARG A 143 -1.95 10.89 6.28
N ARG A 144 -1.15 10.77 7.33
CA ARG A 144 -0.30 11.85 7.83
C ARG A 144 0.94 11.29 8.56
N ALA A 145 2.00 12.10 8.64
CA ALA A 145 3.12 11.76 9.50
C ALA A 145 2.70 11.93 10.98
N PRO A 146 3.04 10.97 11.86
CA PRO A 146 2.89 11.16 13.30
C PRO A 146 3.75 12.36 13.76
N THR A 147 3.27 13.12 14.76
CA THR A 147 3.92 14.34 15.24
C THR A 147 5.38 14.09 15.66
N ALA A 148 5.63 13.06 16.45
CA ALA A 148 6.99 12.69 16.89
C ALA A 148 7.89 12.29 15.71
N VAL A 149 7.38 11.54 14.73
CA VAL A 149 8.13 11.12 13.53
C VAL A 149 8.51 12.34 12.69
N LYS A 150 7.58 13.28 12.51
CA LYS A 150 7.85 14.52 11.76
C LYS A 150 8.87 15.41 12.46
N ALA A 151 8.74 15.59 13.78
CA ALA A 151 9.70 16.36 14.58
C ALA A 151 11.11 15.77 14.46
N TYR A 152 11.23 14.44 14.58
CA TYR A 152 12.50 13.74 14.40
C TYR A 152 13.08 13.93 13.00
N ALA A 153 12.27 13.78 11.95
CA ALA A 153 12.73 13.95 10.57
C ALA A 153 13.23 15.36 10.27
N LYS A 154 12.60 16.39 10.84
CA LYS A 154 13.05 17.78 10.73
C LYS A 154 14.39 18.02 11.46
N ALA A 155 14.60 17.41 12.62
CA ALA A 155 15.83 17.50 13.38
C ALA A 155 16.97 16.67 12.75
N HIS A 156 16.65 15.58 12.08
CA HIS A 156 17.58 14.65 11.45
C HIS A 156 17.25 14.44 9.97
N PRO A 157 17.38 15.49 9.13
CA PRO A 157 16.95 15.44 7.74
C PRO A 157 17.73 14.40 6.95
N HIS A 158 17.01 13.61 6.18
CA HIS A 158 17.63 12.65 5.27
C HIS A 158 18.25 13.37 4.06
N ARG A 159 19.13 12.67 3.38
CA ARG A 159 19.83 13.21 2.21
C ARG A 159 18.88 13.37 1.02
N MET A 160 18.92 14.53 0.38
CA MET A 160 18.32 14.83 -0.90
C MET A 160 19.41 14.96 -1.99
N GLY A 161 19.07 14.65 -3.22
CA GLY A 161 19.92 14.90 -4.38
C GLY A 161 20.03 16.39 -4.70
N GLN A 162 21.02 16.76 -5.49
CA GLN A 162 21.22 18.15 -5.93
C GLN A 162 20.46 18.40 -7.23
N TRP A 163 19.38 19.15 -7.16
CA TRP A 163 18.67 19.63 -8.33
C TRP A 163 19.23 20.97 -8.80
N THR A 164 19.43 21.09 -10.12
CA THR A 164 19.86 22.33 -10.79
C THR A 164 19.11 22.47 -12.13
N ASP A 165 19.18 23.65 -12.72
CA ASP A 165 18.66 23.93 -14.05
C ASP A 165 19.30 23.12 -15.20
N GLN A 166 20.44 22.46 -14.92
CA GLN A 166 21.14 21.59 -15.89
C GLN A 166 20.62 20.17 -15.92
N VAL A 167 19.78 19.74 -14.93
CA VAL A 167 19.23 18.40 -14.88
C VAL A 167 18.26 18.19 -16.06
N LYS A 168 18.58 17.19 -16.91
CA LYS A 168 17.77 16.83 -18.08
C LYS A 168 16.66 15.83 -17.75
N ALA A 169 16.77 15.13 -16.62
CA ALA A 169 15.81 14.13 -16.21
C ALA A 169 14.39 14.70 -16.20
N ARG A 170 13.43 13.98 -16.75
CA ARG A 170 12.04 14.40 -16.88
C ARG A 170 11.08 13.22 -16.97
N VAL A 171 9.81 13.52 -16.83
CA VAL A 171 8.73 12.60 -17.13
C VAL A 171 8.36 12.70 -18.62
N ALA A 172 8.15 11.56 -19.27
CA ALA A 172 7.51 11.45 -20.57
C ALA A 172 6.15 10.75 -20.40
N HIS A 173 5.12 11.23 -21.08
CA HIS A 173 3.78 10.67 -21.12
C HIS A 173 3.17 10.77 -22.51
N MET A 174 2.07 10.06 -22.73
CA MET A 174 1.33 10.17 -23.98
C MET A 174 0.61 11.52 -24.05
N ASP A 175 0.51 12.08 -25.25
CA ASP A 175 -0.24 13.32 -25.52
C ASP A 175 -1.66 13.01 -26.06
N HIS A 176 -1.89 11.78 -26.55
CA HIS A 176 -3.16 11.28 -27.09
C HIS A 176 -3.21 9.77 -26.99
N GLY A 177 -4.41 9.20 -27.03
CA GLY A 177 -4.63 7.77 -27.06
C GLY A 177 -4.50 7.07 -25.69
N ASP A 178 -4.27 7.81 -24.61
CA ASP A 178 -4.22 7.30 -23.24
C ASP A 178 -5.62 7.23 -22.59
N PHE A 179 -5.68 6.73 -21.36
CA PHE A 179 -6.95 6.62 -20.63
C PHE A 179 -7.64 7.97 -20.41
N PHE A 180 -6.90 9.05 -20.29
CA PHE A 180 -7.46 10.39 -20.14
C PHE A 180 -8.25 10.82 -21.38
N ASP A 181 -7.76 10.50 -22.55
CA ASP A 181 -8.27 11.02 -23.83
C ASP A 181 -9.62 10.41 -24.20
N HIS A 182 -9.81 9.15 -23.86
CA HIS A 182 -10.97 8.35 -24.28
C HIS A 182 -12.02 8.17 -23.18
N GLU A 183 -11.90 8.88 -22.06
CA GLU A 183 -12.78 8.67 -20.92
C GLU A 183 -14.16 9.29 -21.14
N GLU A 184 -15.19 8.46 -20.99
CA GLU A 184 -16.61 8.84 -20.94
C GLU A 184 -17.16 8.50 -19.54
N SER A 185 -18.06 9.33 -19.02
CA SER A 185 -18.63 9.13 -17.68
C SER A 185 -20.10 9.53 -17.60
N PHE A 186 -20.85 8.77 -16.79
CA PHE A 186 -22.23 9.08 -16.47
C PHE A 186 -22.54 8.80 -14.98
N VAL A 187 -23.69 9.30 -14.53
CA VAL A 187 -24.21 8.98 -13.20
C VAL A 187 -25.34 7.98 -13.35
N SER A 188 -25.20 6.82 -12.71
CA SER A 188 -26.20 5.75 -12.74
C SER A 188 -27.48 6.13 -12.02
N ARG A 189 -28.61 5.56 -12.47
CA ARG A 189 -29.94 5.62 -11.85
C ARG A 189 -30.31 4.34 -11.11
N GLY A 190 -29.30 3.51 -10.75
CA GLY A 190 -29.51 2.23 -10.07
C GLY A 190 -29.99 1.13 -11.01
N GLN A 191 -29.47 1.10 -12.25
CA GLN A 191 -29.76 0.09 -13.26
C GLN A 191 -28.67 -0.98 -13.36
N ASP A 192 -29.03 -2.12 -13.94
CA ASP A 192 -28.06 -3.14 -14.33
C ASP A 192 -27.40 -2.77 -15.67
N LEU A 193 -26.09 -2.96 -15.77
CA LEU A 193 -25.29 -2.60 -16.96
C LEU A 193 -24.74 -3.85 -17.63
N ASP A 194 -24.66 -3.79 -18.97
CA ASP A 194 -23.93 -4.74 -19.80
C ASP A 194 -22.81 -4.02 -20.55
N VAL A 195 -21.69 -4.70 -20.75
CA VAL A 195 -20.56 -4.25 -21.57
C VAL A 195 -20.50 -5.13 -22.79
N VAL A 196 -20.67 -4.53 -23.97
CA VAL A 196 -20.80 -5.26 -25.25
C VAL A 196 -19.82 -4.69 -26.27
N LEU A 197 -19.03 -5.58 -26.89
CA LEU A 197 -18.20 -5.24 -28.03
C LEU A 197 -18.98 -5.55 -29.33
N ILE A 198 -19.11 -4.54 -30.16
CA ILE A 198 -19.75 -4.64 -31.50
C ILE A 198 -18.62 -4.63 -32.52
N GLY A 199 -18.43 -5.77 -33.20
CA GLY A 199 -17.45 -5.90 -34.26
C GLY A 199 -17.76 -5.05 -35.48
N THR A 200 -16.77 -4.78 -36.31
CA THR A 200 -16.92 -4.05 -37.59
C THR A 200 -17.88 -4.79 -38.58
N ASP A 201 -18.06 -6.08 -38.39
CA ASP A 201 -19.00 -6.93 -39.13
C ASP A 201 -20.43 -6.94 -38.54
N GLY A 202 -20.64 -6.22 -37.44
CA GLY A 202 -21.90 -6.15 -36.70
C GLY A 202 -22.11 -7.30 -35.72
N SER A 203 -21.12 -8.16 -35.50
CA SER A 203 -21.18 -9.22 -34.47
C SER A 203 -21.19 -8.60 -33.09
N GLU A 204 -21.92 -9.19 -32.14
CA GLU A 204 -21.97 -8.77 -30.76
C GLU A 204 -21.26 -9.78 -29.85
N THR A 205 -20.30 -9.28 -29.01
CA THR A 205 -19.63 -10.07 -27.98
C THR A 205 -19.87 -9.42 -26.62
N THR A 206 -20.56 -10.11 -25.73
CA THR A 206 -20.75 -9.64 -24.34
C THR A 206 -19.47 -9.83 -23.57
N LEU A 207 -18.85 -8.74 -23.14
CA LEU A 207 -17.64 -8.74 -22.32
C LEU A 207 -17.99 -8.91 -20.84
N ALA A 208 -19.05 -8.25 -20.37
CA ALA A 208 -19.61 -8.43 -19.03
C ALA A 208 -21.12 -8.14 -19.06
N SER A 209 -21.88 -8.76 -18.13
CA SER A 209 -23.33 -8.55 -18.05
C SER A 209 -23.83 -8.57 -16.59
N GLY A 210 -25.01 -7.95 -16.38
CA GLY A 210 -25.68 -7.93 -15.08
C GLY A 210 -24.91 -7.17 -14.00
N ILE A 211 -24.14 -6.16 -14.37
CA ILE A 211 -23.37 -5.34 -13.45
C ILE A 211 -24.33 -4.40 -12.72
N LYS A 212 -24.63 -4.71 -11.47
CA LYS A 212 -25.53 -3.91 -10.63
C LYS A 212 -24.89 -2.61 -10.21
N THR A 213 -25.58 -1.50 -10.46
CA THR A 213 -25.18 -0.17 -9.98
C THR A 213 -26.20 0.38 -8.98
N LEU A 214 -25.80 1.37 -8.22
CA LEU A 214 -26.66 2.11 -7.31
C LEU A 214 -27.03 3.47 -7.90
N ASP A 215 -28.16 4.05 -7.45
CA ASP A 215 -28.53 5.41 -7.81
C ASP A 215 -27.48 6.40 -7.32
N GLY A 216 -27.07 7.33 -8.17
CA GLY A 216 -26.04 8.30 -7.89
C GLY A 216 -24.60 7.77 -8.03
N GLU A 217 -24.38 6.50 -8.39
CA GLU A 217 -23.03 5.94 -8.64
C GLU A 217 -22.42 6.56 -9.90
N ILE A 218 -21.19 7.05 -9.81
CA ILE A 218 -20.43 7.49 -10.98
C ILE A 218 -19.90 6.24 -11.67
N VAL A 219 -20.10 6.15 -12.98
CA VAL A 219 -19.55 5.11 -13.84
C VAL A 219 -18.73 5.79 -14.91
N ASP A 220 -17.50 5.36 -15.11
CA ASP A 220 -16.63 5.81 -16.19
C ASP A 220 -16.12 4.62 -17.00
N ALA A 221 -15.98 4.84 -18.29
CA ALA A 221 -15.41 3.89 -19.24
C ALA A 221 -14.30 4.58 -20.04
N THR A 222 -13.19 3.90 -20.25
CA THR A 222 -12.06 4.43 -21.00
C THR A 222 -11.23 3.31 -21.63
N PHE A 223 -10.36 3.65 -22.56
CA PHE A 223 -9.39 2.71 -23.10
C PHE A 223 -8.06 3.40 -23.41
N MET A 224 -7.01 2.61 -23.47
CA MET A 224 -5.71 3.00 -23.99
C MET A 224 -5.50 2.36 -25.37
N SER A 225 -5.21 3.17 -26.36
CA SER A 225 -4.81 2.72 -27.69
C SER A 225 -3.41 2.13 -27.64
N VAL A 226 -3.26 0.85 -27.99
CA VAL A 226 -1.95 0.19 -27.98
C VAL A 226 -1.06 0.67 -29.12
N ASP A 227 -1.62 1.10 -30.24
CA ASP A 227 -0.85 1.70 -31.34
C ASP A 227 -0.22 3.03 -30.89
N ALA A 228 -1.00 3.90 -30.24
CA ALA A 228 -0.47 5.14 -29.67
C ALA A 228 0.54 4.90 -28.55
N LEU A 229 0.35 3.85 -27.75
CA LEU A 229 1.29 3.43 -26.70
C LEU A 229 2.64 2.97 -27.29
N ASP A 230 2.61 2.15 -28.36
CA ASP A 230 3.82 1.69 -29.03
C ASP A 230 4.57 2.85 -29.69
N GLU A 231 3.87 3.81 -30.30
CA GLU A 231 4.46 5.04 -30.84
C GLU A 231 5.11 5.89 -29.73
N PHE A 232 4.43 6.05 -28.60
CA PHE A 232 4.96 6.74 -27.43
C PHE A 232 6.24 6.08 -26.91
N TYR A 233 6.27 4.76 -26.73
CA TYR A 233 7.47 4.05 -26.28
C TYR A 233 8.62 4.16 -27.29
N ALA A 234 8.33 4.01 -28.58
CA ALA A 234 9.35 4.15 -29.62
C ALA A 234 9.96 5.56 -29.66
N SER A 235 9.12 6.60 -29.56
CA SER A 235 9.59 7.99 -29.54
C SER A 235 10.39 8.31 -28.26
N SER A 236 9.95 7.81 -27.11
CA SER A 236 10.66 8.01 -25.84
C SER A 236 12.02 7.29 -25.79
N LEU A 237 12.12 6.09 -26.39
CA LEU A 237 13.40 5.41 -26.57
C LEU A 237 14.37 6.22 -27.43
N ALA A 238 13.87 6.79 -28.55
CA ALA A 238 14.71 7.63 -29.41
C ALA A 238 15.21 8.88 -28.68
N GLN A 239 14.34 9.56 -27.90
CA GLN A 239 14.72 10.72 -27.08
C GLN A 239 15.77 10.35 -26.02
N ALA A 240 15.56 9.27 -25.29
CA ALA A 240 16.50 8.83 -24.25
C ALA A 240 17.87 8.52 -24.84
N ASN A 241 17.91 7.90 -26.03
CA ASN A 241 19.15 7.58 -26.73
C ASN A 241 19.90 8.84 -27.25
N GLU A 242 19.17 9.82 -27.80
CA GLU A 242 19.73 11.08 -28.27
C GLU A 242 20.34 11.92 -27.14
N GLU A 243 19.71 11.91 -25.97
CA GLU A 243 20.10 12.75 -24.84
C GLU A 243 20.98 12.05 -23.82
N ASP A 244 21.33 10.79 -24.04
CA ASP A 244 22.09 9.92 -23.10
C ASP A 244 21.42 9.81 -21.71
N LEU A 245 20.10 9.57 -21.72
CA LEU A 245 19.30 9.33 -20.51
C LEU A 245 19.04 7.84 -20.33
N LEU A 246 18.91 7.40 -19.07
CA LEU A 246 18.32 6.10 -18.79
C LEU A 246 16.86 6.11 -19.23
N TRP A 247 16.44 5.06 -19.90
CA TRP A 247 15.02 4.85 -20.18
C TRP A 247 14.41 3.98 -19.08
N SER A 248 13.30 4.43 -18.48
CA SER A 248 12.62 3.69 -17.43
C SER A 248 11.09 3.80 -17.56
N VAL A 249 10.40 2.71 -17.27
CA VAL A 249 8.93 2.62 -17.28
C VAL A 249 8.43 2.57 -15.85
N HIS A 250 7.38 3.32 -15.55
CA HIS A 250 6.79 3.41 -14.23
C HIS A 250 5.28 3.19 -14.32
N LEU A 251 4.80 2.08 -13.75
CA LEU A 251 3.43 1.60 -13.83
C LEU A 251 2.95 1.12 -12.46
N LYS A 252 1.66 0.82 -12.36
CA LYS A 252 1.03 0.22 -11.17
C LYS A 252 0.74 -1.28 -11.35
N ALA A 253 1.60 -2.00 -12.04
CA ALA A 253 1.36 -3.37 -12.54
C ALA A 253 1.02 -4.42 -11.46
N THR A 254 1.34 -4.19 -10.18
CA THR A 254 0.97 -5.09 -9.08
C THR A 254 -0.46 -4.91 -8.57
N MET A 255 -1.02 -3.70 -8.70
CA MET A 255 -2.39 -3.38 -8.32
C MET A 255 -3.33 -3.45 -9.54
N MET A 256 -2.95 -2.86 -10.65
CA MET A 256 -3.69 -2.86 -11.92
C MET A 256 -3.36 -4.13 -12.71
N LYS A 257 -3.82 -5.27 -12.22
CA LYS A 257 -3.38 -6.61 -12.64
C LYS A 257 -3.75 -7.01 -14.07
N VAL A 258 -4.68 -6.30 -14.71
CA VAL A 258 -5.14 -6.59 -16.07
C VAL A 258 -4.54 -5.58 -17.05
N SER A 259 -4.64 -4.28 -16.79
CA SER A 259 -4.16 -3.23 -17.70
C SER A 259 -2.64 -3.10 -17.73
N ASP A 260 -2.02 -2.85 -16.59
CA ASP A 260 -0.62 -2.45 -16.53
C ASP A 260 0.40 -3.52 -16.92
N PRO A 261 0.18 -4.84 -16.69
CA PRO A 261 1.04 -5.87 -17.26
C PRO A 261 1.07 -5.84 -18.79
N VAL A 262 -0.05 -5.52 -19.46
CA VAL A 262 -0.11 -5.38 -20.92
C VAL A 262 0.67 -4.14 -21.38
N LEU A 263 0.47 -2.99 -20.71
CA LEU A 263 1.25 -1.78 -20.99
C LEU A 263 2.76 -2.03 -20.82
N PHE A 264 3.13 -2.78 -19.78
CA PHE A 264 4.51 -3.19 -19.56
C PHE A 264 5.03 -4.13 -20.67
N GLY A 265 4.21 -5.08 -21.12
CA GLY A 265 4.54 -5.97 -22.23
C GLY A 265 4.81 -5.22 -23.53
N HIS A 266 4.06 -4.16 -23.82
CA HIS A 266 4.32 -3.26 -24.95
C HIS A 266 5.67 -2.55 -24.82
N ALA A 267 6.07 -2.10 -23.63
CA ALA A 267 7.40 -1.54 -23.40
C ALA A 267 8.52 -2.56 -23.68
N VAL A 268 8.36 -3.81 -23.25
CA VAL A 268 9.29 -4.91 -23.52
C VAL A 268 9.39 -5.21 -25.02
N ARG A 269 8.24 -5.28 -25.72
CA ARG A 269 8.18 -5.51 -27.17
C ARG A 269 8.88 -4.38 -27.94
N THR A 270 8.56 -3.14 -27.62
CA THR A 270 9.15 -1.97 -28.29
C THR A 270 10.64 -1.91 -28.05
N PHE A 271 11.11 -2.19 -26.82
CA PHE A 271 12.55 -2.26 -26.54
C PHE A 271 13.24 -3.40 -27.28
N LEU A 272 12.60 -4.51 -27.56
CA LEU A 272 13.15 -5.68 -28.26
C LEU A 272 12.49 -5.93 -29.62
N VAL A 273 11.96 -4.89 -30.30
CA VAL A 273 11.17 -5.03 -31.54
C VAL A 273 11.88 -5.91 -32.58
N ASP A 274 13.17 -5.68 -32.86
CA ASP A 274 13.95 -6.47 -33.84
C ASP A 274 14.05 -7.96 -33.45
N VAL A 275 14.02 -8.26 -32.13
CA VAL A 275 14.09 -9.64 -31.64
C VAL A 275 12.72 -10.31 -31.83
N PHE A 276 11.63 -9.63 -31.50
CA PHE A 276 10.28 -10.16 -31.70
C PHE A 276 9.94 -10.32 -33.17
N ASP A 277 10.33 -9.38 -34.01
CA ASP A 277 10.12 -9.45 -35.48
C ASP A 277 10.86 -10.63 -36.10
N LYS A 278 12.12 -10.83 -35.71
CA LYS A 278 12.96 -11.86 -36.30
C LYS A 278 12.74 -13.26 -35.75
N TYR A 279 12.41 -13.38 -34.48
CA TYR A 279 12.36 -14.64 -33.75
C TYR A 279 10.98 -14.92 -33.13
N GLY A 280 9.93 -14.22 -33.56
CA GLY A 280 8.59 -14.32 -32.99
C GLY A 280 8.04 -15.74 -32.95
N ASP A 281 8.24 -16.55 -34.03
CA ASP A 281 7.82 -17.94 -34.07
C ASP A 281 8.51 -18.81 -33.00
N ASP A 282 9.82 -18.60 -32.82
CA ASP A 282 10.58 -19.34 -31.78
C ASP A 282 10.09 -18.96 -30.38
N LEU A 283 9.95 -17.67 -30.11
CA LEU A 283 9.49 -17.14 -28.83
C LEU A 283 8.08 -17.64 -28.48
N ASN A 284 7.18 -17.62 -29.47
CA ASN A 284 5.81 -18.13 -29.33
C ASN A 284 5.81 -19.64 -29.08
N SER A 285 6.68 -20.41 -29.75
CA SER A 285 6.76 -21.87 -29.59
C SER A 285 7.09 -22.33 -28.18
N VAL A 286 7.79 -21.52 -27.40
CA VAL A 286 8.14 -21.78 -25.99
C VAL A 286 7.28 -21.01 -25.00
N GLY A 287 6.31 -20.23 -25.50
CA GLY A 287 5.31 -19.53 -24.72
C GLY A 287 5.87 -18.28 -23.99
N VAL A 288 6.79 -17.54 -24.64
CA VAL A 288 7.25 -16.25 -24.11
C VAL A 288 6.06 -15.28 -24.06
N ASN A 289 5.85 -14.67 -22.91
CA ASN A 289 4.89 -13.59 -22.72
C ASN A 289 5.62 -12.31 -22.30
N PRO A 290 5.65 -11.26 -23.13
CA PRO A 290 6.30 -9.98 -22.80
C PRO A 290 5.77 -9.30 -21.55
N ASP A 291 4.48 -9.51 -21.22
CA ASP A 291 3.83 -8.96 -20.03
C ASP A 291 4.49 -9.44 -18.72
N LEU A 292 5.21 -10.56 -18.79
CA LEU A 292 6.00 -11.10 -17.68
C LEU A 292 7.44 -10.58 -17.63
N GLY A 293 7.89 -9.90 -18.68
CA GLY A 293 9.20 -9.26 -18.74
C GLY A 293 10.36 -10.13 -19.20
N LEU A 294 11.56 -9.54 -19.13
CA LEU A 294 12.81 -10.18 -19.58
C LEU A 294 13.16 -11.42 -18.78
N GLY A 295 12.77 -11.50 -17.49
CA GLY A 295 13.02 -12.67 -16.64
C GLY A 295 12.32 -13.92 -17.16
N ASP A 296 11.05 -13.82 -17.56
CA ASP A 296 10.31 -14.92 -18.21
C ASP A 296 10.92 -15.26 -19.58
N LEU A 297 11.25 -14.25 -20.37
CA LEU A 297 11.87 -14.43 -21.67
C LEU A 297 13.15 -15.27 -21.54
N TYR A 298 14.10 -14.90 -20.68
CA TYR A 298 15.32 -15.67 -20.48
C TYR A 298 15.06 -17.10 -20.00
N THR A 299 14.12 -17.29 -19.09
CA THR A 299 13.73 -18.62 -18.59
C THR A 299 13.13 -19.49 -19.68
N ARG A 300 12.29 -18.92 -20.56
CA ARG A 300 11.69 -19.63 -21.68
C ARG A 300 12.69 -20.01 -22.77
N LEU A 301 13.69 -19.18 -23.02
CA LEU A 301 14.74 -19.47 -24.00
C LEU A 301 15.49 -20.77 -23.68
N GLU A 302 15.56 -21.21 -22.41
CA GLU A 302 16.19 -22.48 -22.00
C GLU A 302 15.48 -23.72 -22.57
N LYS A 303 14.23 -23.57 -23.03
CA LYS A 303 13.46 -24.64 -23.66
C LYS A 303 13.75 -24.83 -25.16
N LEU A 304 14.44 -23.85 -25.77
CA LEU A 304 14.86 -23.92 -27.17
C LEU A 304 16.16 -24.72 -27.34
N PRO A 305 16.45 -25.22 -28.56
CA PRO A 305 17.77 -25.75 -28.89
C PRO A 305 18.88 -24.72 -28.59
N ALA A 306 19.97 -25.17 -27.99
CA ALA A 306 21.05 -24.30 -27.50
C ALA A 306 21.57 -23.27 -28.53
N GLU A 307 21.72 -23.68 -29.81
CA GLU A 307 22.16 -22.80 -30.90
C GLU A 307 21.11 -21.69 -31.14
N ARG A 308 19.81 -22.03 -31.10
CA ARG A 308 18.74 -21.06 -31.33
C ARG A 308 18.60 -20.08 -30.17
N ALA A 309 18.67 -20.61 -28.94
CA ALA A 309 18.69 -19.77 -27.73
C ALA A 309 19.88 -18.81 -27.72
N ALA A 310 21.07 -19.28 -28.11
CA ALA A 310 22.25 -18.43 -28.20
C ALA A 310 22.12 -17.31 -29.26
N ALA A 311 21.50 -17.62 -30.43
CA ALA A 311 21.26 -16.64 -31.47
C ALA A 311 20.27 -15.52 -31.00
N ILE A 312 19.23 -15.89 -30.25
CA ILE A 312 18.26 -14.94 -29.70
C ILE A 312 18.95 -14.08 -28.62
N LYS A 313 19.71 -14.71 -27.70
CA LYS A 313 20.45 -13.96 -26.67
C LYS A 313 21.42 -12.94 -27.30
N ALA A 314 22.14 -13.32 -28.34
CA ALA A 314 23.01 -12.39 -29.07
C ALA A 314 22.24 -11.24 -29.76
N ALA A 315 21.01 -11.48 -30.22
CA ALA A 315 20.15 -10.41 -30.74
C ALA A 315 19.64 -9.48 -29.64
N ILE A 316 19.34 -10.01 -28.47
CA ILE A 316 19.00 -9.21 -27.29
C ILE A 316 20.19 -8.35 -26.87
N ASP A 317 21.37 -8.93 -26.74
CA ASP A 317 22.61 -8.17 -26.42
C ASP A 317 22.88 -7.05 -27.42
N PHE A 318 22.64 -7.30 -28.71
CA PHE A 318 22.74 -6.28 -29.73
C PHE A 318 21.71 -5.16 -29.55
N ALA A 319 20.46 -5.50 -29.21
CA ALA A 319 19.41 -4.52 -28.91
C ALA A 319 19.80 -3.63 -27.71
N PHE A 320 20.33 -4.21 -26.64
CA PHE A 320 20.83 -3.46 -25.49
C PHE A 320 21.99 -2.52 -25.85
N ALA A 321 22.88 -2.95 -26.73
CA ALA A 321 23.99 -2.12 -27.16
C ALA A 321 23.59 -0.98 -28.12
N ALA A 322 22.47 -1.12 -28.84
CA ALA A 322 22.02 -0.17 -29.86
C ALA A 322 21.00 0.86 -29.35
N ARG A 323 20.44 0.62 -28.18
CA ARG A 323 19.34 1.42 -27.58
C ARG A 323 19.80 2.15 -26.31
N PRO A 324 19.02 3.11 -25.79
CA PRO A 324 19.37 3.77 -24.53
C PRO A 324 19.54 2.77 -23.39
N ALA A 325 20.42 3.07 -22.46
CA ALA A 325 20.59 2.26 -21.27
C ALA A 325 19.29 2.21 -20.46
N LEU A 326 18.95 1.04 -19.92
CA LEU A 326 17.82 0.87 -19.03
C LEU A 326 18.18 1.22 -17.60
N ALA A 327 17.21 1.76 -16.86
CA ALA A 327 17.34 1.88 -15.43
C ALA A 327 17.44 0.49 -14.78
N MET A 328 18.36 0.36 -13.81
CA MET A 328 18.59 -0.89 -13.09
C MET A 328 17.85 -0.92 -11.77
N VAL A 329 17.31 -2.09 -11.44
CA VAL A 329 16.78 -2.42 -10.13
C VAL A 329 17.86 -3.06 -9.25
N ASP A 330 18.69 -3.89 -9.88
CA ASP A 330 19.87 -4.52 -9.26
C ASP A 330 21.01 -4.58 -10.27
N SER A 331 21.94 -3.64 -10.17
CA SER A 331 23.08 -3.53 -11.09
C SER A 331 24.05 -4.70 -10.93
N ASP A 332 24.23 -5.23 -9.71
CA ASP A 332 25.17 -6.32 -9.45
C ASP A 332 24.72 -7.63 -10.11
N ASN A 333 23.40 -7.83 -10.23
CA ASN A 333 22.81 -9.02 -10.83
C ASN A 333 22.28 -8.78 -12.26
N GLY A 334 22.46 -7.59 -12.81
CA GLY A 334 21.99 -7.24 -14.16
C GLY A 334 20.47 -7.15 -14.31
N ILE A 335 19.74 -6.89 -13.23
CA ILE A 335 18.29 -6.79 -13.23
C ILE A 335 17.86 -5.38 -13.61
N THR A 336 17.30 -5.24 -14.80
CA THR A 336 16.74 -3.98 -15.30
C THR A 336 15.30 -3.77 -14.83
N ASN A 337 14.76 -2.58 -15.01
CA ASN A 337 13.35 -2.32 -14.71
C ASN A 337 12.38 -2.98 -15.72
N LEU A 338 12.85 -3.52 -16.84
CA LEU A 338 12.05 -4.37 -17.74
C LEU A 338 12.11 -5.87 -17.41
N HIS A 339 12.77 -6.25 -16.30
CA HIS A 339 12.92 -7.66 -15.95
C HIS A 339 11.59 -8.32 -15.54
N ALA A 340 10.77 -7.63 -14.79
CA ALA A 340 9.41 -8.07 -14.42
C ALA A 340 8.52 -6.87 -14.07
N GLY A 341 7.23 -6.95 -14.34
CA GLY A 341 6.27 -5.87 -14.10
C GLY A 341 6.16 -5.41 -12.65
N ASN A 342 6.43 -6.29 -11.68
CA ASN A 342 6.46 -5.94 -10.26
C ASN A 342 7.69 -5.11 -9.83
N LEU A 343 8.62 -4.84 -10.71
CA LEU A 343 9.80 -4.00 -10.47
C LEU A 343 9.62 -2.54 -10.94
N VAL A 344 8.50 -2.23 -11.59
CA VAL A 344 8.21 -0.89 -12.13
C VAL A 344 7.12 -0.15 -11.35
N ILE A 345 6.94 -0.46 -10.08
CA ILE A 345 5.89 0.12 -9.24
C ILE A 345 6.13 1.61 -9.04
N ILE A 346 5.25 2.42 -9.64
CA ILE A 346 5.36 3.88 -9.71
C ILE A 346 5.43 4.54 -8.31
N ASP A 347 4.69 4.04 -7.34
CA ASP A 347 4.64 4.57 -5.97
C ASP A 347 6.00 4.47 -5.27
N ALA A 348 6.77 3.44 -5.57
CA ALA A 348 8.09 3.23 -4.97
C ALA A 348 9.21 3.89 -5.78
N SER A 349 9.12 3.87 -7.12
CA SER A 349 10.20 4.30 -8.00
C SER A 349 10.21 5.81 -8.22
N MET A 350 9.08 6.45 -8.52
CA MET A 350 9.04 7.89 -8.82
C MET A 350 9.42 8.79 -7.64
N PRO A 351 9.00 8.55 -6.39
CA PRO A 351 9.48 9.34 -5.25
C PRO A 351 11.00 9.30 -5.09
N THR A 352 11.61 8.15 -5.38
CA THR A 352 13.07 7.99 -5.34
C THR A 352 13.75 8.76 -6.47
N VAL A 353 13.18 8.74 -7.68
CA VAL A 353 13.66 9.55 -8.81
C VAL A 353 13.66 11.03 -8.45
N VAL A 354 12.55 11.54 -7.87
CA VAL A 354 12.46 12.94 -7.43
C VAL A 354 13.49 13.25 -6.34
N ARG A 355 13.59 12.40 -5.29
CA ARG A 355 14.55 12.59 -4.21
C ARG A 355 16.00 12.61 -4.69
N ASP A 356 16.33 11.79 -5.68
CA ASP A 356 17.70 11.57 -6.16
C ASP A 356 18.05 12.36 -7.44
N SER A 357 17.45 13.56 -7.59
CA SER A 357 17.73 14.53 -8.68
C SER A 357 17.42 14.00 -10.08
N GLY A 358 16.34 13.22 -10.23
CA GLY A 358 15.95 12.64 -11.50
C GLY A 358 16.82 11.45 -11.93
N CYS A 359 17.64 10.90 -11.03
CA CYS A 359 18.57 9.81 -11.34
C CYS A 359 18.05 8.46 -10.87
N MET A 360 18.37 7.43 -11.66
CA MET A 360 18.30 6.02 -11.29
C MET A 360 19.70 5.38 -11.41
N TRP A 361 19.81 4.10 -11.09
CA TRP A 361 21.05 3.36 -11.22
C TRP A 361 21.23 2.86 -12.66
N ASN A 362 22.45 2.96 -13.19
CA ASN A 362 22.83 2.34 -14.47
C ASN A 362 23.52 0.98 -14.24
N ALA A 363 23.90 0.31 -15.32
CA ALA A 363 24.53 -1.01 -15.29
C ALA A 363 25.85 -1.06 -14.50
N GLU A 364 26.58 0.07 -14.40
CA GLU A 364 27.82 0.17 -13.61
C GLU A 364 27.57 0.51 -12.13
N GLY A 365 26.31 0.51 -11.67
CA GLY A 365 25.97 0.88 -10.31
C GLY A 365 26.20 2.36 -9.99
N LYS A 366 26.15 3.22 -11.02
CA LYS A 366 26.26 4.68 -10.88
C LYS A 366 24.91 5.35 -11.11
N ARG A 367 24.72 6.52 -10.53
CA ARG A 367 23.56 7.36 -10.80
C ARG A 367 23.67 8.02 -12.16
N GLN A 368 22.58 7.95 -12.93
CA GLN A 368 22.43 8.59 -14.23
C GLN A 368 21.04 9.16 -14.37
N GLU A 369 20.90 10.30 -15.02
CA GLU A 369 19.64 10.98 -15.27
C GLU A 369 18.71 10.12 -16.13
N THR A 370 17.40 10.24 -15.86
CA THR A 370 16.39 9.32 -16.35
C THR A 370 15.30 10.04 -17.14
N LEU A 371 14.91 9.46 -18.28
CA LEU A 371 13.61 9.72 -18.90
C LEU A 371 12.60 8.74 -18.29
N ALA A 372 11.76 9.24 -17.39
CA ALA A 372 10.77 8.43 -16.67
C ALA A 372 9.48 8.36 -17.49
N CYS A 373 9.20 7.20 -18.09
CA CYS A 373 8.02 6.99 -18.92
C CYS A 373 6.82 6.56 -18.07
N ILE A 374 5.80 7.39 -18.05
CA ILE A 374 4.50 7.17 -17.39
C ILE A 374 3.42 7.38 -18.47
N PRO A 375 2.90 6.34 -19.13
CA PRO A 375 2.05 6.50 -20.30
C PRO A 375 0.82 7.37 -20.05
N ASP A 376 0.07 7.10 -18.98
CA ASP A 376 -1.19 7.80 -18.66
C ASP A 376 -0.94 9.20 -18.11
N ARG A 377 -1.29 10.24 -18.88
CA ARG A 377 -1.14 11.63 -18.47
C ARG A 377 -2.06 12.06 -17.33
N SER A 378 -3.10 11.29 -17.00
CA SER A 378 -3.96 11.56 -15.86
C SER A 378 -3.15 11.72 -14.57
N TYR A 379 -2.03 11.02 -14.46
CA TYR A 379 -1.17 10.97 -13.28
C TYR A 379 0.26 11.43 -13.54
N ALA A 380 0.77 11.30 -14.76
CA ALA A 380 2.13 11.65 -15.14
C ALA A 380 2.45 13.13 -14.90
N THR A 381 1.47 14.00 -15.17
CA THR A 381 1.64 15.47 -15.13
C THR A 381 2.01 16.01 -13.76
N MET A 382 1.57 15.36 -12.66
CA MET A 382 1.97 15.79 -11.32
C MET A 382 3.44 15.48 -11.02
N TYR A 383 3.97 14.34 -11.51
CA TYR A 383 5.39 14.01 -11.38
C TYR A 383 6.26 14.93 -12.26
N ALA A 384 5.78 15.29 -13.43
CA ALA A 384 6.44 16.31 -14.24
C ALA A 384 6.54 17.63 -13.49
N ALA A 385 5.42 18.09 -12.88
CA ALA A 385 5.37 19.35 -12.15
C ALA A 385 6.33 19.40 -10.95
N ILE A 386 6.49 18.31 -10.18
CA ILE A 386 7.43 18.30 -9.06
C ILE A 386 8.90 18.26 -9.53
N MET A 387 9.21 17.55 -10.64
CA MET A 387 10.56 17.55 -11.20
C MET A 387 10.92 18.92 -11.78
N ASP A 388 9.98 19.61 -12.43
CA ASP A 388 10.17 20.96 -12.96
C ASP A 388 10.40 21.96 -11.84
N ASP A 389 9.59 21.90 -10.77
CA ASP A 389 9.78 22.75 -9.59
C ASP A 389 11.14 22.51 -8.92
N CYS A 390 11.57 21.26 -8.80
CA CYS A 390 12.88 20.94 -8.24
C CYS A 390 14.03 21.43 -9.16
N ARG A 391 13.86 21.41 -10.46
CA ARG A 391 14.83 21.94 -11.43
C ARG A 391 14.95 23.47 -11.30
N GLU A 392 13.83 24.18 -11.11
CA GLU A 392 13.77 25.64 -11.00
C GLU A 392 14.26 26.14 -9.63
N HIS A 393 13.85 25.46 -8.54
CA HIS A 393 14.03 25.95 -7.17
C HIS A 393 15.01 25.13 -6.33
N GLY A 394 15.60 24.06 -6.87
CA GLY A 394 16.40 23.10 -6.13
C GLY A 394 15.57 22.04 -5.40
N ALA A 395 16.24 21.10 -4.75
CA ALA A 395 15.58 20.08 -3.93
C ALA A 395 14.71 20.71 -2.83
N LEU A 396 13.66 19.98 -2.42
CA LEU A 396 12.95 20.29 -1.18
C LEU A 396 13.86 20.05 0.02
N ASP A 397 13.70 20.83 1.08
CA ASP A 397 14.47 20.69 2.31
C ASP A 397 13.61 20.02 3.39
N PRO A 398 13.92 18.76 3.77
CA PRO A 398 13.15 18.04 4.78
C PRO A 398 13.15 18.72 6.16
N ALA A 399 14.16 19.56 6.46
CA ALA A 399 14.23 20.27 7.74
C ALA A 399 13.21 21.41 7.86
N THR A 400 12.82 22.01 6.73
CA THR A 400 12.02 23.24 6.72
C THR A 400 10.69 23.13 5.98
N MET A 401 10.50 22.11 5.13
CA MET A 401 9.28 21.97 4.34
C MET A 401 8.05 21.72 5.21
N GLY A 402 6.90 22.22 4.72
CA GLY A 402 5.59 21.91 5.28
C GLY A 402 5.16 20.48 5.01
N ASP A 403 4.05 20.07 5.63
CA ASP A 403 3.48 18.73 5.55
C ASP A 403 2.41 18.63 4.46
N VAL A 404 2.25 17.44 3.88
CA VAL A 404 1.18 17.18 2.91
C VAL A 404 0.38 15.94 3.35
N PRO A 405 -0.47 16.08 4.38
CA PRO A 405 -1.40 15.00 4.72
C PRO A 405 -2.37 14.74 3.57
N ASN A 406 -2.86 13.50 3.48
CA ASN A 406 -3.74 13.08 2.39
C ASN A 406 -5.08 12.59 2.92
N VAL A 407 -6.17 13.15 2.38
CA VAL A 407 -7.53 12.64 2.52
C VAL A 407 -7.89 11.91 1.23
N GLY A 408 -7.93 10.58 1.28
CA GLY A 408 -8.06 9.72 0.11
C GLY A 408 -9.41 9.03 -0.01
N LEU A 409 -10.03 9.12 -1.18
CA LEU A 409 -11.24 8.37 -1.51
C LEU A 409 -10.92 6.87 -1.58
N MET A 410 -11.54 6.07 -0.73
CA MET A 410 -11.23 4.65 -0.62
C MET A 410 -12.44 3.79 -0.24
N ALA A 411 -13.40 4.35 0.51
CA ALA A 411 -14.50 3.60 1.08
C ALA A 411 -15.31 2.83 0.04
N GLN A 412 -15.81 1.65 0.45
CA GLN A 412 -16.69 0.80 -0.37
C GLN A 412 -16.12 0.46 -1.75
N LYS A 413 -14.81 0.26 -1.85
CA LYS A 413 -14.11 -0.06 -3.10
C LYS A 413 -14.30 1.01 -4.17
N ALA A 414 -14.04 2.28 -3.86
CA ALA A 414 -13.98 3.33 -4.85
C ALA A 414 -12.96 2.94 -5.94
N GLU A 415 -13.47 2.68 -7.15
CA GLU A 415 -12.67 2.15 -8.26
C GLU A 415 -12.10 3.31 -9.10
N GLU A 416 -10.89 3.18 -9.56
CA GLU A 416 -10.22 3.99 -10.58
C GLU A 416 -9.15 3.16 -11.30
N TYR A 417 -9.10 1.83 -11.01
CA TYR A 417 -8.01 0.94 -11.43
C TYR A 417 -8.47 -0.10 -12.42
N GLY A 418 -7.56 -0.53 -13.27
CA GLY A 418 -7.72 -1.70 -14.14
C GLY A 418 -7.52 -3.04 -13.43
N SER A 419 -7.79 -3.16 -12.12
CA SER A 419 -7.66 -4.40 -11.35
C SER A 419 -8.97 -5.11 -11.06
N HIS A 420 -10.08 -4.54 -11.48
CA HIS A 420 -11.43 -5.06 -11.29
C HIS A 420 -11.90 -5.90 -12.49
N PRO A 421 -13.03 -6.64 -12.37
CA PRO A 421 -13.48 -7.60 -13.39
C PRO A 421 -14.01 -6.95 -14.68
N THR A 422 -14.03 -5.62 -14.77
CA THR A 422 -14.47 -4.85 -15.94
C THR A 422 -13.30 -4.20 -16.69
N THR A 423 -12.15 -4.87 -16.72
CA THR A 423 -10.99 -4.51 -17.55
C THR A 423 -10.72 -5.62 -18.56
N PHE A 424 -10.63 -5.27 -19.85
CA PHE A 424 -10.54 -6.21 -20.95
C PHE A 424 -9.46 -5.80 -21.96
N ILE A 425 -8.82 -6.79 -22.57
CA ILE A 425 -8.08 -6.61 -23.81
C ILE A 425 -9.07 -6.81 -24.94
N VAL A 426 -9.19 -5.83 -25.82
CA VAL A 426 -10.13 -5.85 -26.93
C VAL A 426 -9.72 -6.92 -27.94
N PRO A 427 -10.57 -7.93 -28.23
CA PRO A 427 -10.18 -9.06 -29.07
C PRO A 427 -10.19 -8.78 -30.58
N HIS A 428 -10.91 -7.76 -31.03
CA HIS A 428 -11.03 -7.37 -32.45
C HIS A 428 -11.52 -5.94 -32.58
N ASP A 429 -11.29 -5.33 -33.71
CA ASP A 429 -11.75 -3.97 -34.04
C ASP A 429 -13.28 -3.84 -33.92
N GLY A 430 -13.71 -2.68 -33.42
CA GLY A 430 -15.14 -2.42 -33.28
C GLY A 430 -15.42 -1.23 -32.38
N ARG A 431 -16.50 -1.32 -31.61
CA ARG A 431 -16.82 -0.35 -30.57
C ARG A 431 -17.30 -1.06 -29.31
N VAL A 432 -16.88 -0.58 -28.17
CA VAL A 432 -17.37 -1.05 -26.87
C VAL A 432 -18.48 -0.11 -26.40
N GLU A 433 -19.62 -0.69 -26.06
CA GLU A 433 -20.77 0.02 -25.51
C GLU A 433 -21.07 -0.45 -24.09
N VAL A 434 -21.32 0.50 -23.19
CA VAL A 434 -21.96 0.23 -21.89
C VAL A 434 -23.45 0.48 -22.09
N ARG A 435 -24.28 -0.51 -21.80
CA ARG A 435 -25.70 -0.48 -22.05
C ARG A 435 -26.52 -0.75 -20.80
N CYS A 436 -27.74 -0.17 -20.78
CA CYS A 436 -28.85 -0.59 -19.92
C CYS A 436 -30.00 -1.02 -20.80
N GLY A 437 -30.19 -2.32 -21.02
CA GLY A 437 -31.11 -2.84 -22.03
C GLY A 437 -30.73 -2.31 -23.41
N ASP A 438 -31.66 -1.57 -24.07
CA ASP A 438 -31.41 -0.98 -25.39
C ASP A 438 -30.77 0.43 -25.34
N GLU A 439 -30.63 1.03 -24.14
CA GLU A 439 -30.04 2.36 -23.98
C GLU A 439 -28.51 2.26 -23.96
N VAL A 440 -27.82 2.93 -24.89
CA VAL A 440 -26.36 3.04 -24.92
C VAL A 440 -25.93 4.24 -24.07
N LEU A 441 -25.11 3.99 -23.05
CA LEU A 441 -24.67 4.99 -22.10
C LEU A 441 -23.27 5.54 -22.43
N THR A 442 -22.37 4.68 -22.94
CA THR A 442 -21.08 5.05 -23.52
C THR A 442 -20.83 4.29 -24.80
N ASN A 443 -20.01 4.87 -25.71
CA ASN A 443 -19.75 4.25 -27.02
C ASN A 443 -18.36 4.66 -27.52
N GLN A 444 -17.40 3.75 -27.40
CA GLN A 444 -15.98 4.00 -27.70
C GLN A 444 -15.50 3.13 -28.84
N GLN A 445 -14.93 3.76 -29.88
CA GLN A 445 -14.28 3.04 -30.98
C GLN A 445 -12.95 2.48 -30.50
N VAL A 446 -12.72 1.21 -30.76
CA VAL A 446 -11.55 0.47 -30.26
C VAL A 446 -10.96 -0.41 -31.37
N GLU A 447 -9.67 -0.69 -31.23
CA GLU A 447 -8.94 -1.62 -32.09
C GLU A 447 -8.52 -2.88 -31.32
N ALA A 448 -8.18 -3.93 -32.06
CA ALA A 448 -7.72 -5.19 -31.47
C ALA A 448 -6.45 -4.95 -30.63
N GLY A 449 -6.45 -5.38 -29.39
CA GLY A 449 -5.33 -5.19 -28.45
C GLY A 449 -5.50 -4.02 -27.50
N ASP A 450 -6.37 -3.05 -27.81
CA ASP A 450 -6.65 -1.94 -26.91
C ASP A 450 -7.03 -2.41 -25.52
N VAL A 451 -6.60 -1.65 -24.49
CA VAL A 451 -6.92 -1.96 -23.09
C VAL A 451 -8.11 -1.12 -22.65
N TRP A 452 -9.27 -1.73 -22.61
CA TRP A 452 -10.53 -1.09 -22.20
C TRP A 452 -10.88 -1.42 -20.75
N ARG A 453 -11.37 -0.41 -20.00
CA ARG A 453 -11.82 -0.58 -18.62
C ARG A 453 -13.03 0.28 -18.28
N MET A 454 -13.84 -0.19 -17.31
CA MET A 454 -14.93 0.56 -16.70
C MET A 454 -14.73 0.54 -15.18
N SER A 455 -14.86 1.69 -14.53
CA SER A 455 -14.78 1.82 -13.07
C SER A 455 -16.02 2.47 -12.47
N ARG A 456 -16.20 2.34 -11.16
CA ARG A 456 -17.41 2.80 -10.46
C ARG A 456 -17.07 3.41 -9.11
N VAL A 457 -17.74 4.52 -8.79
CA VAL A 457 -17.60 5.18 -7.48
C VAL A 457 -18.98 5.49 -6.91
N ARG A 458 -19.27 4.91 -5.74
CA ARG A 458 -20.54 5.10 -5.04
C ARG A 458 -20.67 6.51 -4.46
N ASP A 459 -21.90 6.97 -4.28
CA ASP A 459 -22.18 8.31 -3.79
C ASP A 459 -21.79 8.52 -2.31
N ILE A 460 -22.08 7.54 -1.46
CA ILE A 460 -21.81 7.62 -0.01
C ILE A 460 -20.33 7.86 0.29
N PRO A 461 -19.39 7.10 -0.29
CA PRO A 461 -17.95 7.37 -0.14
C PRO A 461 -17.55 8.79 -0.53
N VAL A 462 -18.05 9.32 -1.63
CA VAL A 462 -17.72 10.70 -2.09
C VAL A 462 -18.22 11.74 -1.10
N ARG A 463 -19.45 11.57 -0.60
CA ARG A 463 -20.04 12.48 0.40
C ARG A 463 -19.23 12.51 1.68
N ASP A 464 -18.85 11.36 2.19
CA ASP A 464 -18.02 11.25 3.40
C ASP A 464 -16.60 11.79 3.17
N TRP A 465 -16.00 11.53 2.01
CA TRP A 465 -14.70 12.06 1.63
C TRP A 465 -14.66 13.60 1.63
N VAL A 466 -15.70 14.24 1.11
CA VAL A 466 -15.85 15.72 1.17
C VAL A 466 -15.97 16.18 2.63
N ARG A 467 -16.82 15.51 3.43
CA ARG A 467 -16.98 15.82 4.87
C ARG A 467 -15.63 15.73 5.60
N LEU A 468 -14.90 14.65 5.41
CA LEU A 468 -13.60 14.41 6.04
C LEU A 468 -12.58 15.47 5.67
N ALA A 469 -12.51 15.85 4.39
CA ALA A 469 -11.61 16.91 3.93
C ALA A 469 -11.89 18.25 4.62
N ILE A 470 -13.17 18.64 4.75
CA ILE A 470 -13.58 19.88 5.42
C ILE A 470 -13.29 19.81 6.92
N GLU A 471 -13.55 18.68 7.55
CA GLU A 471 -13.25 18.46 8.98
C GLU A 471 -11.75 18.59 9.25
N ARG A 472 -10.91 17.97 8.43
CA ARG A 472 -9.44 18.09 8.54
C ARG A 472 -8.99 19.54 8.34
N ALA A 473 -9.50 20.21 7.32
CA ALA A 473 -9.18 21.62 7.08
C ALA A 473 -9.57 22.53 8.27
N ARG A 474 -10.72 22.27 8.90
CA ARG A 474 -11.20 23.03 10.06
C ARG A 474 -10.35 22.78 11.31
N ILE A 475 -10.01 21.52 11.60
CA ILE A 475 -9.19 21.16 12.78
C ILE A 475 -7.78 21.74 12.67
N THR A 476 -7.18 21.70 11.49
CA THR A 476 -5.78 22.11 11.29
C THR A 476 -5.63 23.56 10.82
N ASN A 477 -6.71 24.21 10.42
CA ASN A 477 -6.71 25.52 9.74
C ASN A 477 -5.77 25.55 8.51
N THR A 478 -5.72 24.43 7.79
CA THR A 478 -4.84 24.21 6.62
C THR A 478 -5.68 24.17 5.35
N PRO A 479 -5.23 24.77 4.23
CA PRO A 479 -5.92 24.65 2.94
C PRO A 479 -6.11 23.20 2.51
N ALA A 480 -7.30 22.85 2.03
CA ALA A 480 -7.59 21.56 1.44
C ALA A 480 -7.79 21.67 -0.07
N VAL A 481 -7.02 20.91 -0.82
CA VAL A 481 -7.02 20.94 -2.29
C VAL A 481 -7.54 19.61 -2.81
N PHE A 482 -8.68 19.64 -3.51
CA PHE A 482 -9.19 18.50 -4.29
C PHE A 482 -8.42 18.43 -5.61
N TRP A 483 -7.75 17.31 -5.84
CA TRP A 483 -6.93 17.04 -7.02
C TRP A 483 -7.80 16.45 -8.11
N LEU A 484 -8.53 17.28 -8.84
CA LEU A 484 -9.51 16.88 -9.84
C LEU A 484 -9.38 17.75 -11.08
N ASP A 485 -9.26 17.13 -12.26
CA ASP A 485 -9.23 17.80 -13.55
C ASP A 485 -10.62 17.86 -14.18
N LYS A 486 -11.15 19.05 -14.36
CA LYS A 486 -12.45 19.26 -15.01
C LYS A 486 -12.53 18.73 -16.47
N ASN A 487 -11.38 18.49 -17.09
CA ASN A 487 -11.29 17.99 -18.47
C ASN A 487 -11.27 16.46 -18.54
N ARG A 488 -11.08 15.78 -17.39
CA ARG A 488 -11.20 14.34 -17.27
C ARG A 488 -12.66 13.99 -16.95
N ALA A 489 -13.28 13.11 -17.71
CA ALA A 489 -14.73 12.86 -17.61
C ALA A 489 -15.13 12.33 -16.21
N HIS A 490 -14.38 11.41 -15.63
CA HIS A 490 -14.57 10.94 -14.25
C HIS A 490 -14.51 12.10 -13.26
N ASP A 491 -13.43 12.88 -13.30
CA ASP A 491 -13.20 13.98 -12.36
C ASP A 491 -14.27 15.06 -12.49
N ALA A 492 -14.78 15.32 -13.68
CA ALA A 492 -15.87 16.27 -13.90
C ALA A 492 -17.13 15.86 -13.12
N ARG A 493 -17.47 14.57 -13.08
CA ARG A 493 -18.60 14.05 -12.28
C ARG A 493 -18.32 14.11 -10.79
N VAL A 494 -17.10 13.81 -10.38
CA VAL A 494 -16.69 13.97 -8.96
C VAL A 494 -16.75 15.43 -8.54
N ILE A 495 -16.30 16.39 -9.37
CA ILE A 495 -16.40 17.86 -9.12
C ILE A 495 -17.86 18.29 -8.92
N GLU A 496 -18.79 17.77 -9.72
CA GLU A 496 -20.23 18.06 -9.55
C GLU A 496 -20.71 17.64 -8.15
N LYS A 497 -20.32 16.45 -7.69
CA LYS A 497 -20.64 15.93 -6.36
C LYS A 497 -19.95 16.72 -5.24
N VAL A 498 -18.66 17.02 -5.39
CA VAL A 498 -17.93 17.84 -4.42
C VAL A 498 -18.66 19.16 -4.21
N LYS A 499 -19.02 19.87 -5.29
CA LYS A 499 -19.77 21.14 -5.20
C LYS A 499 -21.14 20.98 -4.55
N ALA A 500 -21.82 19.85 -4.77
CA ALA A 500 -23.13 19.59 -4.18
C ALA A 500 -23.04 19.24 -2.68
N TYR A 501 -21.92 18.64 -2.24
CA TYR A 501 -21.75 18.17 -0.85
C TYR A 501 -20.90 19.09 0.01
N LEU A 502 -20.27 20.11 -0.55
CA LEU A 502 -19.52 21.10 0.24
C LEU A 502 -20.48 21.78 1.22
N PRO A 503 -20.31 21.61 2.55
CA PRO A 503 -21.08 22.34 3.55
C PRO A 503 -20.66 23.82 3.56
N GLU A 504 -21.33 24.64 4.37
CA GLU A 504 -20.84 25.98 4.67
C GLU A 504 -19.40 25.88 5.23
N HIS A 505 -18.48 26.54 4.55
CA HIS A 505 -17.05 26.46 4.83
C HIS A 505 -16.41 27.85 4.93
N GLU A 506 -17.17 28.84 5.41
CA GLU A 506 -16.67 30.20 5.60
C GLU A 506 -15.37 30.21 6.42
N GLY A 507 -14.38 30.93 5.90
CA GLY A 507 -13.06 31.04 6.52
C GLY A 507 -12.08 29.91 6.21
N LEU A 508 -12.48 28.84 5.49
CA LEU A 508 -11.60 27.78 5.04
C LEU A 508 -11.15 28.01 3.59
N ASP A 509 -9.88 27.74 3.30
CA ASP A 509 -9.35 27.75 1.93
C ASP A 509 -9.53 26.35 1.29
N ILE A 510 -10.60 26.18 0.53
CA ILE A 510 -10.94 24.93 -0.17
C ILE A 510 -10.79 25.17 -1.68
N ARG A 511 -9.99 24.34 -2.33
CA ARG A 511 -9.69 24.49 -3.76
C ARG A 511 -9.97 23.19 -4.52
N ILE A 512 -10.29 23.33 -5.81
CA ILE A 512 -10.37 22.22 -6.77
C ILE A 512 -9.39 22.58 -7.90
N LEU A 513 -8.35 21.81 -8.06
CA LEU A 513 -7.28 22.04 -9.03
C LEU A 513 -6.93 20.74 -9.76
N ALA A 514 -6.60 20.85 -11.05
CA ALA A 514 -6.05 19.72 -11.80
C ALA A 514 -4.72 19.23 -11.16
N PRO A 515 -4.35 17.93 -11.28
CA PRO A 515 -3.20 17.38 -10.57
C PRO A 515 -1.89 18.15 -10.70
N ALA A 516 -1.55 18.62 -11.89
CA ALA A 516 -0.34 19.42 -12.10
C ALA A 516 -0.40 20.79 -11.38
N ASP A 517 -1.57 21.47 -11.41
CA ASP A 517 -1.74 22.76 -10.75
C ASP A 517 -1.83 22.61 -9.22
N ALA A 518 -2.47 21.53 -8.75
CA ALA A 518 -2.51 21.17 -7.34
C ALA A 518 -1.09 20.89 -6.81
N MET A 519 -0.25 20.17 -7.58
CA MET A 519 1.15 19.95 -7.24
C MET A 519 1.91 21.28 -7.13
N LYS A 520 1.82 22.16 -8.13
CA LYS A 520 2.48 23.48 -8.10
C LYS A 520 2.03 24.33 -6.90
N PHE A 521 0.73 24.36 -6.62
CA PHE A 521 0.19 25.06 -5.45
C PHE A 521 0.76 24.51 -4.14
N THR A 522 0.77 23.18 -4.01
CA THR A 522 1.30 22.47 -2.83
C THR A 522 2.79 22.76 -2.63
N LEU A 523 3.60 22.61 -3.69
CA LEU A 523 5.05 22.85 -3.65
C LEU A 523 5.38 24.29 -3.24
N ALA A 524 4.69 25.27 -3.82
CA ALA A 524 4.88 26.68 -3.46
C ALA A 524 4.63 26.95 -1.96
N ARG A 525 3.71 26.23 -1.33
CA ARG A 525 3.40 26.35 0.10
C ARG A 525 4.41 25.62 0.96
N ILE A 526 4.65 24.33 0.68
CA ILE A 526 5.55 23.53 1.53
C ILE A 526 6.99 24.05 1.51
N ARG A 527 7.45 24.69 0.43
CA ARG A 527 8.74 25.39 0.39
C ARG A 527 8.82 26.58 1.36
N ARG A 528 7.69 27.15 1.78
CA ARG A 528 7.62 28.18 2.82
C ARG A 528 7.38 27.61 4.22
N GLY A 529 7.36 26.29 4.35
CA GLY A 529 7.04 25.61 5.62
C GLY A 529 5.54 25.60 5.95
N GLU A 530 4.67 25.85 4.97
CA GLU A 530 3.21 25.89 5.13
C GLU A 530 2.61 24.54 4.71
N ASP A 531 1.71 24.00 5.52
CA ASP A 531 1.07 22.71 5.25
C ASP A 531 -0.04 22.83 4.20
N THR A 532 -0.33 21.72 3.50
CA THR A 532 -1.42 21.63 2.52
C THR A 532 -2.05 20.25 2.58
N ILE A 533 -3.36 20.15 2.78
CA ILE A 533 -4.10 18.90 2.73
C ILE A 533 -4.37 18.55 1.26
N SER A 534 -3.83 17.41 0.81
CA SER A 534 -4.18 16.84 -0.48
C SER A 534 -5.44 16.01 -0.35
N VAL A 535 -6.46 16.27 -1.17
CA VAL A 535 -7.74 15.56 -1.19
C VAL A 535 -7.86 14.87 -2.54
N THR A 536 -7.75 13.54 -2.55
CA THR A 536 -7.48 12.79 -3.80
C THR A 536 -8.43 11.63 -4.01
N GLY A 537 -8.65 11.31 -5.27
CA GLY A 537 -9.21 10.02 -5.69
C GLY A 537 -8.32 8.84 -5.29
N ASN A 538 -8.76 7.64 -5.62
CA ASN A 538 -8.15 6.40 -5.12
C ASN A 538 -6.73 6.18 -5.67
N VAL A 539 -6.45 6.54 -6.92
CA VAL A 539 -5.13 6.38 -7.55
C VAL A 539 -4.13 7.40 -7.00
N LEU A 540 -4.46 8.69 -7.06
CA LEU A 540 -3.59 9.76 -6.55
C LEU A 540 -3.36 9.65 -5.04
N ARG A 541 -4.31 9.09 -4.29
CA ARG A 541 -4.11 8.76 -2.88
C ARG A 541 -2.84 7.92 -2.69
N ASP A 542 -2.70 6.84 -3.43
CA ASP A 542 -1.53 5.97 -3.32
C ASP A 542 -0.24 6.70 -3.73
N TYR A 543 -0.27 7.46 -4.82
CA TYR A 543 0.92 8.16 -5.30
C TYR A 543 1.39 9.25 -4.34
N LEU A 544 0.47 10.06 -3.82
CA LEU A 544 0.83 11.15 -2.91
C LEU A 544 1.21 10.67 -1.51
N THR A 545 0.70 9.52 -1.07
CA THR A 545 1.06 8.93 0.22
C THR A 545 2.41 8.22 0.21
N ASP A 546 3.12 8.23 -0.90
CA ASP A 546 4.51 7.80 -1.02
C ASP A 546 5.43 8.97 -1.40
N VAL A 547 5.07 9.81 -2.38
CA VAL A 547 5.97 10.87 -2.85
C VAL A 547 6.29 11.89 -1.75
N PHE A 548 5.27 12.46 -1.11
CA PHE A 548 5.53 13.46 -0.06
C PHE A 548 6.21 12.87 1.17
N PRO A 549 5.78 11.73 1.75
CA PRO A 549 6.48 11.12 2.87
C PRO A 549 7.95 10.76 2.59
N ILE A 550 8.27 10.29 1.39
CA ILE A 550 9.66 10.00 1.02
C ILE A 550 10.49 11.28 0.96
N LEU A 551 9.93 12.39 0.46
CA LEU A 551 10.59 13.68 0.42
C LEU A 551 10.65 14.37 1.79
N GLU A 552 9.65 14.16 2.63
CA GLU A 552 9.46 14.82 3.92
C GLU A 552 10.20 14.10 5.06
N ILE A 553 9.96 12.79 5.22
CA ILE A 553 10.48 11.98 6.33
C ILE A 553 11.41 10.85 5.90
N GLY A 554 11.75 10.77 4.61
CA GLY A 554 12.67 9.79 4.04
C GLY A 554 12.06 8.41 3.76
N THR A 555 10.81 8.17 4.17
CA THR A 555 10.12 6.88 4.01
C THR A 555 8.60 7.03 4.17
N SER A 556 7.82 6.26 3.42
CA SER A 556 6.38 6.15 3.64
C SER A 556 5.99 5.13 4.72
N ALA A 557 6.94 4.28 5.14
CA ALA A 557 6.68 3.20 6.12
C ALA A 557 6.35 3.71 7.55
N LYS A 558 6.62 4.96 7.84
CA LYS A 558 6.37 5.59 9.15
C LYS A 558 5.12 6.48 9.16
N MET A 559 4.31 6.45 8.10
CA MET A 559 3.07 7.21 8.02
C MET A 559 1.95 6.54 8.82
N LEU A 560 1.12 7.35 9.47
CA LEU A 560 -0.17 6.90 9.97
C LEU A 560 -1.15 6.69 8.81
N SER A 561 -1.88 5.59 8.87
CA SER A 561 -3.01 5.30 8.00
C SER A 561 -4.27 5.14 8.87
N VAL A 562 -4.93 6.24 9.10
CA VAL A 562 -6.21 6.27 9.81
C VAL A 562 -7.33 6.16 8.80
N VAL A 563 -8.31 5.32 9.09
CA VAL A 563 -9.54 5.19 8.31
C VAL A 563 -10.72 5.52 9.22
N PRO A 564 -11.15 6.79 9.26
CA PRO A 564 -12.41 7.13 9.89
C PRO A 564 -13.53 6.37 9.18
N LEU A 565 -14.23 5.50 9.91
CA LEU A 565 -15.26 4.64 9.34
C LEU A 565 -16.55 5.43 9.05
N LEU A 566 -17.26 5.06 8.01
CA LEU A 566 -18.53 5.69 7.61
C LEU A 566 -19.56 5.73 8.75
N ALA A 567 -19.51 4.76 9.65
CA ALA A 567 -20.38 4.66 10.83
C ALA A 567 -19.91 5.49 12.04
N GLY A 568 -18.74 6.12 11.98
CA GLY A 568 -18.20 6.98 13.04
C GLY A 568 -17.08 6.39 13.89
N GLY A 569 -16.81 5.09 13.78
CA GLY A 569 -15.65 4.44 14.43
C GLY A 569 -14.33 4.69 13.70
N GLY A 570 -13.25 4.07 14.16
CA GLY A 570 -11.91 4.17 13.59
C GLY A 570 -11.26 2.82 13.28
N LEU A 571 -10.57 2.76 12.14
CA LEU A 571 -9.63 1.70 11.79
C LEU A 571 -8.24 2.33 11.68
N PHE A 572 -7.28 1.79 12.42
CA PHE A 572 -5.91 2.28 12.51
C PHE A 572 -4.98 1.24 11.91
N GLU A 573 -4.49 1.50 10.71
CA GLU A 573 -3.64 0.57 9.98
C GLU A 573 -2.17 0.88 10.25
N THR A 574 -1.38 -0.17 10.48
CA THR A 574 0.07 -0.08 10.56
C THR A 574 0.71 -0.34 9.19
N GLY A 575 2.01 -0.09 9.07
CA GLY A 575 2.75 -0.09 7.80
C GLY A 575 2.75 -1.41 7.02
N ALA A 576 3.55 -1.47 5.95
CA ALA A 576 3.62 -2.63 5.05
C ALA A 576 4.43 -3.79 5.66
N GLY A 577 3.93 -5.03 5.48
CA GLY A 577 4.54 -6.27 5.97
C GLY A 577 5.48 -6.97 4.98
N GLY A 578 5.95 -6.34 3.91
CA GLY A 578 6.70 -7.00 2.84
C GLY A 578 8.03 -7.66 3.27
N SER A 579 8.65 -7.20 4.35
CA SER A 579 9.87 -7.81 4.91
C SER A 579 9.60 -8.84 6.02
N ALA A 580 8.35 -9.02 6.43
CA ALA A 580 7.98 -9.88 7.57
C ALA A 580 8.47 -11.33 7.44
N PRO A 581 8.38 -12.02 6.28
CA PRO A 581 8.89 -13.39 6.14
C PRO A 581 10.39 -13.52 6.42
N LYS A 582 11.19 -12.53 6.01
CA LYS A 582 12.65 -12.54 6.26
C LYS A 582 12.96 -12.36 7.74
N HIS A 583 12.16 -11.57 8.45
CA HIS A 583 12.32 -11.37 9.88
C HIS A 583 11.93 -12.62 10.68
N VAL A 584 10.88 -13.35 10.26
CA VAL A 584 10.55 -14.65 10.85
C VAL A 584 11.67 -15.66 10.61
N ALA A 585 12.20 -15.74 9.38
CA ALA A 585 13.31 -16.65 9.08
C ALA A 585 14.54 -16.37 9.96
N GLN A 586 14.86 -15.09 10.21
CA GLN A 586 15.94 -14.71 11.11
C GLN A 586 15.61 -15.05 12.57
N PHE A 587 14.38 -14.83 13.02
CA PHE A 587 13.96 -15.17 14.38
C PHE A 587 14.09 -16.67 14.66
N VAL A 588 13.59 -17.52 13.75
CA VAL A 588 13.70 -18.98 13.86
C VAL A 588 15.16 -19.46 13.89
N ALA A 589 16.01 -18.85 13.08
CA ALA A 589 17.42 -19.26 12.98
C ALA A 589 18.31 -18.73 14.13
N GLU A 590 18.02 -17.54 14.64
CA GLU A 590 18.95 -16.76 15.47
C GLU A 590 18.34 -16.21 16.76
N ASP A 591 17.06 -16.51 17.06
CA ASP A 591 16.31 -15.86 18.16
C ASP A 591 16.49 -14.32 18.14
N TYR A 592 16.33 -13.71 16.97
CA TYR A 592 16.54 -12.31 16.72
C TYR A 592 15.44 -11.74 15.82
N LEU A 593 14.49 -11.01 16.41
CA LEU A 593 13.40 -10.39 15.65
C LEU A 593 13.74 -8.93 15.30
N ARG A 594 13.99 -8.68 14.02
CA ARG A 594 14.33 -7.35 13.51
C ARG A 594 13.12 -6.50 13.09
N TRP A 595 11.90 -6.93 13.38
CA TRP A 595 10.69 -6.16 13.10
C TRP A 595 10.68 -4.85 13.91
N ASP A 596 10.35 -3.71 13.25
CA ASP A 596 10.20 -2.41 13.91
C ASP A 596 8.71 -2.13 14.17
N SER A 597 8.31 -2.13 15.42
CA SER A 597 6.93 -1.89 15.86
C SER A 597 6.56 -0.40 15.97
N LEU A 598 7.35 0.49 15.39
CA LEU A 598 7.04 1.94 15.42
C LEU A 598 5.66 2.24 14.81
N GLY A 599 5.26 1.50 13.76
CA GLY A 599 3.94 1.61 13.15
C GLY A 599 2.82 1.29 14.13
N GLU A 600 2.97 0.22 14.91
CA GLU A 600 2.05 -0.22 15.95
C GLU A 600 1.95 0.81 17.08
N PHE A 601 3.07 1.39 17.49
CA PHE A 601 3.08 2.46 18.51
C PHE A 601 2.30 3.69 18.04
N CYS A 602 2.52 4.12 16.80
CA CYS A 602 1.82 5.26 16.21
C CYS A 602 0.33 4.97 16.00
N ALA A 603 -0.04 3.74 15.60
CA ALA A 603 -1.44 3.35 15.44
C ALA A 603 -2.17 3.33 16.78
N LEU A 604 -1.52 2.85 17.84
CA LEU A 604 -2.07 2.90 19.20
C LEU A 604 -2.30 4.36 19.64
N GLY A 605 -1.33 5.25 19.41
CA GLY A 605 -1.46 6.68 19.71
C GLY A 605 -2.65 7.30 19.00
N ALA A 606 -2.81 7.05 17.69
CA ALA A 606 -3.93 7.56 16.91
C ALA A 606 -5.30 6.97 17.36
N CYS A 607 -5.32 5.71 17.76
CA CYS A 607 -6.52 5.06 18.32
C CYS A 607 -6.91 5.72 19.65
N LEU A 608 -5.97 5.99 20.53
CA LEU A 608 -6.20 6.69 21.79
C LEU A 608 -6.68 8.13 21.57
N GLU A 609 -6.12 8.87 20.61
CA GLU A 609 -6.62 10.19 20.22
C GLU A 609 -8.08 10.15 19.75
N HIS A 610 -8.44 9.13 18.97
CA HIS A 610 -9.81 8.93 18.51
C HIS A 610 -10.76 8.64 19.66
N ILE A 611 -10.37 7.77 20.59
CA ILE A 611 -11.16 7.45 21.77
C ILE A 611 -11.37 8.70 22.64
N ASP A 612 -10.36 9.53 22.82
CA ASP A 612 -10.47 10.79 23.57
C ASP A 612 -11.50 11.75 22.96
N GLN A 613 -11.59 11.77 21.62
CA GLN A 613 -12.54 12.61 20.89
C GLN A 613 -13.98 12.06 20.89
N THR A 614 -14.14 10.74 21.01
CA THR A 614 -15.43 10.06 20.82
C THR A 614 -16.04 9.48 22.10
N SER A 615 -15.26 9.41 23.19
CA SER A 615 -15.67 8.76 24.44
C SER A 615 -15.32 9.62 25.64
N GLU A 616 -16.30 9.86 26.52
CA GLU A 616 -16.08 10.59 27.77
C GLU A 616 -15.64 9.67 28.91
N GLY A 617 -14.95 10.22 29.89
CA GLY A 617 -14.60 9.54 31.15
C GLY A 617 -13.44 8.54 31.04
N THR A 618 -12.63 8.62 29.98
CA THR A 618 -11.42 7.83 29.81
C THR A 618 -10.16 8.68 30.05
N LYS A 619 -9.02 8.01 30.25
CA LYS A 619 -7.69 8.66 30.29
C LYS A 619 -6.98 8.64 28.94
N ALA A 620 -7.72 8.43 27.83
CA ALA A 620 -7.21 8.25 26.47
C ALA A 620 -6.30 9.41 26.02
N GLY A 621 -6.71 10.64 26.22
CA GLY A 621 -5.94 11.83 25.82
C GLY A 621 -4.59 11.94 26.52
N ILE A 622 -4.51 11.62 27.80
CA ILE A 622 -3.24 11.61 28.57
C ILE A 622 -2.32 10.49 28.06
N LEU A 623 -2.89 9.30 27.84
CA LEU A 623 -2.15 8.16 27.30
C LEU A 623 -1.61 8.46 25.88
N ALA A 624 -2.40 9.05 25.00
CA ALA A 624 -1.99 9.45 23.67
C ALA A 624 -0.85 10.48 23.71
N ALA A 625 -1.01 11.55 24.48
CA ALA A 625 -0.03 12.62 24.57
C ALA A 625 1.32 12.16 25.16
N THR A 626 1.28 11.29 26.18
CA THR A 626 2.48 10.73 26.79
C THR A 626 3.15 9.68 25.89
N LEU A 627 2.35 8.90 25.12
CA LEU A 627 2.88 7.96 24.14
C LEU A 627 3.60 8.69 22.99
N ASP A 628 3.06 9.79 22.47
CA ASP A 628 3.71 10.58 21.41
C ASP A 628 5.09 11.12 21.89
N LYS A 629 5.18 11.62 23.14
CA LYS A 629 6.46 12.03 23.73
C LYS A 629 7.43 10.85 23.88
N ALA A 630 6.93 9.69 24.31
CA ALA A 630 7.73 8.47 24.43
C ALA A 630 8.27 8.02 23.07
N ILE A 631 7.47 8.10 22.01
CA ILE A 631 7.90 7.82 20.63
C ILE A 631 8.98 8.83 20.20
N GLY A 632 8.85 10.10 20.56
CA GLY A 632 9.87 11.09 20.31
C GLY A 632 11.21 10.73 20.99
N ALA A 633 11.19 10.37 22.28
CA ALA A 633 12.38 9.92 23.02
C ALA A 633 12.96 8.62 22.43
N PHE A 634 12.10 7.70 21.99
CA PHE A 634 12.49 6.44 21.34
C PHE A 634 13.29 6.70 20.04
N LEU A 635 12.82 7.61 19.21
CA LEU A 635 13.48 7.99 17.97
C LEU A 635 14.81 8.73 18.21
N GLU A 636 14.82 9.73 19.10
CA GLU A 636 16.02 10.52 19.44
C GLU A 636 17.15 9.67 20.01
N ASN A 637 16.83 8.56 20.69
CA ASN A 637 17.81 7.65 21.27
C ASN A 637 18.10 6.42 20.38
N ASP A 638 17.63 6.39 19.13
CA ASP A 638 17.86 5.29 18.16
C ASP A 638 17.50 3.90 18.73
N ARG A 639 16.26 3.75 19.23
CA ARG A 639 15.79 2.54 19.92
C ARG A 639 15.08 1.54 19.01
N SER A 640 14.98 1.79 17.69
CA SER A 640 14.54 0.80 16.71
C SER A 640 15.43 -0.45 16.71
N PRO A 641 14.89 -1.61 16.28
CA PRO A 641 15.67 -2.86 16.23
C PRO A 641 16.97 -2.71 15.45
N ALA A 642 18.07 -3.09 16.06
CA ALA A 642 19.39 -3.01 15.45
C ALA A 642 19.59 -4.02 14.31
N ARG A 643 20.65 -3.85 13.53
CA ARG A 643 20.94 -4.72 12.36
C ARG A 643 21.75 -5.96 12.69
N LYS A 644 22.33 -6.06 13.90
CA LYS A 644 23.30 -7.09 14.26
C LYS A 644 22.89 -7.81 15.52
N LEU A 645 23.11 -9.12 15.55
CA LEU A 645 23.04 -9.94 16.75
C LEU A 645 23.85 -9.35 17.91
N GLY A 646 23.36 -9.56 19.14
CA GLY A 646 23.96 -9.04 20.36
C GLY A 646 23.58 -7.58 20.66
N GLN A 647 22.74 -6.96 19.82
CA GLN A 647 22.16 -5.63 20.03
C GLN A 647 20.64 -5.77 20.26
N SER A 648 19.98 -4.68 20.65
CA SER A 648 18.53 -4.69 20.86
C SER A 648 17.79 -5.07 19.59
N ASP A 649 16.93 -6.06 19.70
CA ASP A 649 15.96 -6.47 18.69
C ASP A 649 14.57 -5.85 18.96
N ASN A 650 13.50 -6.39 18.38
CA ASN A 650 12.13 -5.96 18.60
C ASN A 650 11.75 -5.93 20.09
N ARG A 651 12.14 -6.97 20.87
CA ARG A 651 11.85 -7.07 22.30
C ARG A 651 12.53 -5.96 23.11
N GLY A 652 13.78 -5.64 22.76
CA GLY A 652 14.51 -4.51 23.33
C GLY A 652 13.87 -3.16 23.00
N SER A 653 13.35 -3.01 21.78
CA SER A 653 12.61 -1.81 21.39
C SER A 653 11.32 -1.63 22.21
N HIS A 654 10.61 -2.72 22.50
CA HIS A 654 9.41 -2.68 23.36
C HIS A 654 9.74 -2.30 24.80
N TYR A 655 10.86 -2.79 25.34
CA TYR A 655 11.36 -2.35 26.64
C TYR A 655 11.61 -0.84 26.66
N TRP A 656 12.28 -0.29 25.62
CA TRP A 656 12.56 1.14 25.55
C TRP A 656 11.29 1.98 25.44
N LEU A 657 10.30 1.54 24.65
CA LEU A 657 9.00 2.20 24.60
C LEU A 657 8.33 2.22 25.97
N ALA A 658 8.22 1.05 26.62
CA ALA A 658 7.62 0.94 27.96
C ALA A 658 8.30 1.86 28.98
N ARG A 659 9.65 1.90 28.96
CA ARG A 659 10.43 2.75 29.85
C ARG A 659 10.14 4.24 29.63
N TYR A 660 10.17 4.69 28.36
CA TYR A 660 9.92 6.10 28.06
C TYR A 660 8.47 6.47 28.34
N TRP A 661 7.51 5.62 27.96
CA TRP A 661 6.09 5.88 28.20
C TRP A 661 5.75 5.92 29.70
N ALA A 662 6.27 4.98 30.50
CA ALA A 662 6.11 5.02 31.96
C ALA A 662 6.72 6.31 32.56
N SER A 663 7.87 6.75 32.06
CA SER A 663 8.52 7.99 32.52
C SER A 663 7.66 9.23 32.20
N GLU A 664 7.07 9.31 31.01
CA GLU A 664 6.18 10.42 30.62
C GLU A 664 4.86 10.40 31.42
N LEU A 665 4.31 9.20 31.66
CA LEU A 665 3.12 9.02 32.51
C LEU A 665 3.39 9.42 33.97
N ALA A 666 4.54 9.08 34.52
CA ALA A 666 4.94 9.48 35.87
C ALA A 666 5.19 11.00 36.00
N ALA A 667 5.62 11.64 34.90
CA ALA A 667 5.97 13.06 34.92
C ALA A 667 4.80 14.01 34.56
N GLN A 668 3.68 13.50 34.04
CA GLN A 668 2.53 14.33 33.69
C GLN A 668 1.81 14.85 34.96
N HIS A 669 1.02 15.96 34.82
CA HIS A 669 0.34 16.64 35.93
C HIS A 669 -1.17 16.70 35.78
N ASP A 670 -1.72 16.10 34.71
CA ASP A 670 -3.14 16.15 34.37
C ASP A 670 -3.95 15.14 35.18
N ASP A 671 -3.33 14.02 35.60
CA ASP A 671 -3.93 12.96 36.41
C ASP A 671 -2.91 12.44 37.44
N ALA A 672 -3.10 12.83 38.71
CA ALA A 672 -2.18 12.46 39.79
C ALA A 672 -2.20 10.96 40.12
N GLU A 673 -3.35 10.30 39.99
CA GLU A 673 -3.50 8.86 40.24
C GLU A 673 -2.70 8.05 39.21
N LEU A 674 -2.80 8.45 37.94
CA LEU A 674 -2.03 7.82 36.87
C LEU A 674 -0.53 8.09 37.03
N ALA A 675 -0.13 9.31 37.42
CA ALA A 675 1.27 9.63 37.69
C ALA A 675 1.86 8.81 38.83
N ASP A 676 1.13 8.69 39.93
CA ASP A 676 1.55 7.89 41.09
C ASP A 676 1.69 6.41 40.72
N ARG A 677 0.74 5.85 39.99
CA ARG A 677 0.79 4.46 39.51
C ARG A 677 2.04 4.16 38.68
N PHE A 678 2.42 5.04 37.77
CA PHE A 678 3.58 4.82 36.90
C PHE A 678 4.91 5.25 37.53
N SER A 679 4.94 5.94 38.67
CA SER A 679 6.16 6.41 39.33
C SER A 679 7.11 5.27 39.72
N ASP A 680 6.56 4.21 40.33
CA ASP A 680 7.36 3.04 40.76
C ASP A 680 7.81 2.23 39.54
N VAL A 681 6.93 2.04 38.55
CA VAL A 681 7.24 1.33 37.31
C VAL A 681 8.35 2.03 36.52
N ALA A 682 8.28 3.35 36.35
CA ALA A 682 9.33 4.14 35.69
C ALA A 682 10.66 4.01 36.40
N THR A 683 10.64 4.03 37.75
CA THR A 683 11.83 3.88 38.59
C THR A 683 12.43 2.48 38.45
N GLU A 684 11.65 1.42 38.53
CA GLU A 684 12.10 0.04 38.41
C GLU A 684 12.65 -0.26 37.01
N LEU A 685 11.96 0.15 35.95
CA LEU A 685 12.43 0.00 34.58
C LEU A 685 13.80 0.70 34.38
N ALA A 686 13.97 1.89 34.93
CA ALA A 686 15.25 2.61 34.85
C ALA A 686 16.36 1.93 35.67
N ALA A 687 16.06 1.50 36.90
CA ALA A 687 17.05 0.89 37.81
C ALA A 687 17.54 -0.49 37.33
N ARG A 688 16.70 -1.22 36.59
CA ARG A 688 16.99 -2.59 36.11
C ARG A 688 17.34 -2.68 34.63
N GLU A 689 17.63 -1.56 33.99
CA GLU A 689 17.94 -1.49 32.54
C GLU A 689 19.01 -2.51 32.12
N ASP A 690 20.17 -2.49 32.75
CA ASP A 690 21.27 -3.38 32.39
C ASP A 690 20.91 -4.86 32.54
N GLN A 691 20.12 -5.21 33.57
CA GLN A 691 19.67 -6.56 33.81
C GLN A 691 18.68 -6.98 32.71
N ILE A 692 17.69 -6.17 32.42
CA ILE A 692 16.65 -6.45 31.40
C ILE A 692 17.29 -6.61 30.02
N LEU A 693 18.14 -5.69 29.60
CA LEU A 693 18.82 -5.76 28.32
C LEU A 693 19.74 -6.98 28.22
N LYS A 694 20.39 -7.37 29.31
CA LYS A 694 21.20 -8.58 29.37
C LYS A 694 20.32 -9.85 29.20
N GLU A 695 19.15 -9.89 29.83
CA GLU A 695 18.19 -11.01 29.71
C GLU A 695 17.66 -11.09 28.26
N LEU A 696 17.22 -9.96 27.67
CA LEU A 696 16.70 -9.89 26.31
C LEU A 696 17.74 -10.26 25.24
N ASN A 697 18.98 -9.76 25.36
CA ASN A 697 20.02 -10.02 24.39
C ASN A 697 20.70 -11.40 24.61
N GLY A 698 20.56 -11.96 25.80
CA GLY A 698 21.26 -13.20 26.20
C GLY A 698 20.72 -14.48 25.55
N VAL A 699 19.51 -14.43 24.99
CA VAL A 699 18.87 -15.56 24.29
C VAL A 699 19.25 -15.65 22.81
N GLN A 700 19.74 -14.54 22.25
CA GLN A 700 20.05 -14.43 20.83
C GLN A 700 21.20 -15.34 20.38
N GLY A 701 21.15 -15.73 19.10
CA GLY A 701 22.20 -16.53 18.46
C GLY A 701 21.93 -18.04 18.49
N SER A 702 20.74 -18.48 18.91
CA SER A 702 20.32 -19.88 18.91
C SER A 702 19.01 -20.04 18.19
N PRO A 703 18.75 -21.19 17.52
CA PRO A 703 17.47 -21.45 16.87
C PRO A 703 16.32 -21.48 17.89
N VAL A 704 15.14 -21.02 17.46
CA VAL A 704 13.86 -21.05 18.19
C VAL A 704 12.88 -22.00 17.50
N ASP A 705 12.20 -22.81 18.28
CA ASP A 705 11.05 -23.58 17.83
C ASP A 705 9.77 -22.78 18.13
N MET A 706 8.96 -22.52 17.11
CA MET A 706 7.69 -21.83 17.23
C MET A 706 6.48 -22.80 17.13
N GLY A 707 6.72 -24.10 16.91
CA GLY A 707 5.63 -25.07 16.69
C GLY A 707 4.94 -25.00 15.32
N GLY A 708 5.10 -23.91 14.56
CA GLY A 708 4.53 -23.70 13.23
C GLY A 708 4.89 -22.31 12.68
N TYR A 709 4.62 -22.10 11.38
CA TYR A 709 4.82 -20.81 10.71
C TYR A 709 3.52 -20.01 10.59
N TYR A 710 2.46 -20.67 10.06
CA TYR A 710 1.13 -20.07 9.86
C TYR A 710 0.23 -20.19 11.09
N HIS A 711 0.47 -21.24 11.89
CA HIS A 711 -0.25 -21.53 13.13
C HIS A 711 0.75 -21.93 14.22
N PRO A 712 1.54 -20.96 14.72
CA PRO A 712 2.55 -21.21 15.75
C PRO A 712 1.92 -21.57 17.10
N ASP A 713 2.68 -22.28 17.92
CA ASP A 713 2.31 -22.58 19.31
C ASP A 713 2.42 -21.32 20.16
N GLU A 714 1.32 -20.89 20.78
CA GLU A 714 1.25 -19.63 21.52
C GLU A 714 2.14 -19.61 22.77
N GLU A 715 2.33 -20.75 23.45
CA GLU A 715 3.17 -20.83 24.65
C GLU A 715 4.65 -20.72 24.26
N LEU A 716 5.08 -21.44 23.22
CA LEU A 716 6.45 -21.39 22.71
C LEU A 716 6.81 -19.97 22.22
N VAL A 717 5.91 -19.32 21.49
CA VAL A 717 6.16 -17.96 20.99
C VAL A 717 6.16 -16.95 22.13
N ALA A 718 5.24 -17.06 23.09
CA ALA A 718 5.21 -16.17 24.25
C ALA A 718 6.48 -16.28 25.09
N GLU A 719 6.98 -17.50 25.32
CA GLU A 719 8.25 -17.72 26.01
C GLU A 719 9.44 -17.07 25.27
N ALA A 720 9.53 -17.29 23.96
CA ALA A 720 10.60 -16.73 23.14
C ALA A 720 10.52 -15.20 23.03
N MET A 721 9.34 -14.62 22.96
CA MET A 721 9.14 -13.17 22.81
C MET A 721 9.17 -12.40 24.16
N ARG A 722 9.13 -13.12 25.32
CA ARG A 722 9.16 -12.53 26.67
C ARG A 722 10.25 -13.17 27.55
N PRO A 723 11.53 -13.23 27.11
CA PRO A 723 12.57 -13.95 27.81
C PRO A 723 13.10 -13.24 29.08
N SER A 724 12.78 -11.96 29.28
CA SER A 724 13.20 -11.20 30.46
C SER A 724 12.19 -11.37 31.60
N THR A 725 12.48 -12.24 32.54
CA THR A 725 11.66 -12.42 33.75
C THR A 725 11.59 -11.15 34.60
N THR A 726 12.65 -10.35 34.60
CA THR A 726 12.69 -9.06 35.30
C THR A 726 11.73 -8.05 34.67
N PHE A 727 11.73 -7.94 33.35
CA PHE A 727 10.83 -7.03 32.65
C PHE A 727 9.36 -7.47 32.78
N ASN A 728 9.11 -8.76 32.60
CA ASN A 728 7.76 -9.32 32.74
C ASN A 728 7.17 -9.03 34.12
N ALA A 729 7.96 -9.25 35.20
CA ALA A 729 7.49 -9.00 36.57
C ALA A 729 7.15 -7.52 36.81
N ILE A 730 7.86 -6.57 36.19
CA ILE A 730 7.54 -5.15 36.32
C ILE A 730 6.22 -4.83 35.58
N ILE A 731 6.05 -5.33 34.38
CA ILE A 731 4.79 -5.11 33.61
C ILE A 731 3.59 -5.77 34.31
N GLU A 732 3.75 -6.97 34.84
CA GLU A 732 2.69 -7.70 35.55
C GLU A 732 2.33 -7.07 36.92
N SER A 733 3.13 -6.12 37.41
CA SER A 733 2.81 -5.36 38.63
C SER A 733 1.91 -4.15 38.40
N LEU A 734 1.67 -3.79 37.14
CA LEU A 734 0.69 -2.77 36.73
C LEU A 734 -0.75 -3.25 36.90
#